data_7d4519feb952bf92c9f257a070354c71
#
_entry.id   7d4519feb952bf92c9f257a070354c71
#
_cell.length_a   1.000
_cell.length_b   1.000
_cell.length_c   1.000
_cell.angle_alpha   90.00
_cell.angle_beta   90.00
_cell.angle_gamma   90.00
#
_symmetry.space_group_name_H-M   'P 1'
#
loop_
_entity.id
_entity.type
_entity.pdbx_description
1 polymer ?
#
loop_
_entity_poly.entity_id
_entity_poly.type
_entity_poly.pdbx_seq_one_letter_code
_entity_poly.pdbx_strand_id
1 'polypeptide(L)'
;MSHIEITRIFGKKTIGLTFFLGAAVMMNAQEKQSIKGKITDQNGTIVPYASIEFNNKTNAALSDASMTDDSGSFALNLANGTYQVVIDAVNFKRKTYEIEIQGASNLGNIVLEPETSKTANNSKSSSNEKQIAEVVITAKSSTPYKVELDKKTYNVGQDISSKGGTLHDVLNNVPSVSVETDGSVSMRGNSNVKFLINGKPSSVLGITDDISAALKSIPADQIDRIEIISNPSSKFEAEGTAGILNIILKKTSSLGFNGSVNGSLGYNPATRLSTNLSWNYGKWTWFVNGGGGYMKNKSENSSDILYKNTGESLTTSSENKPEMKNYNFNTGFTYSITDKTSVNASFSANRMLMDGFNLQQNTSSLTGITYRKNDGLDENKSIQVDAGIEHKFNNKGHMLELSGSFQNTSNNSESNIFDNRNTSHTLYQYLNVADFSRKTWIGKLDYELPIGENSKIEAGARYDYNNNDINNSYQGLSGGSFITFDDVTGKNNYTEQILAFYAQFKSKIGKFGYQFGVRNENINIDIEANNNLTGLSTKSKKYNEFFPSVFLSYDITEKSQFSLNYSRRIKRPKSWEIIPVMRISGDPNRFMGNSDLNPSFVNSFEFSYNYSRAKWNINPTLYYQRTTDDISSITEEQTYTNPVTGQATEYILSRPFNLGTEDRYGLDLSYSVSPTSWFRVYGNVNLYRYKSEMTYNNSTIVNEGNNLKAKLTSAFKINKTTNLQLQGDFRGGHRDYNTEKKNTYALNIGISKNIWNNTGTISFSVQDVFNSRKRRTYTDSDTFTRYNEMQMMPRQFLLSFSYRFKSGNVTESKTKRKPEMQDQNNDDMNEAGYN
;
A
#
# COMPACT_ATOMS: atom_id res chain seq x y z
N MET A 1 -38.57 6.50 35.62
CA MET A 1 -39.47 7.14 34.64
C MET A 1 -38.57 7.76 33.61
N SER A 2 -38.54 7.39 32.34
CA SER A 2 -39.46 6.61 31.51
C SER A 2 -38.64 5.86 30.44
N HIS A 3 -38.97 4.55 30.29
CA HIS A 3 -38.76 3.84 29.03
C HIS A 3 -39.61 4.53 27.96
N ILE A 4 -39.10 4.62 26.74
CA ILE A 4 -39.69 4.81 25.43
C ILE A 4 -38.76 5.74 24.61
N GLU A 5 -37.93 5.11 23.72
CA GLU A 5 -37.53 5.59 22.40
C GLU A 5 -36.42 4.69 21.80
N ILE A 6 -36.68 3.39 21.67
CA ILE A 6 -35.76 2.48 20.85
C ILE A 6 -36.58 1.75 19.76
N THR A 7 -37.69 2.29 19.30
CA THR A 7 -38.49 1.57 18.29
C THR A 7 -38.75 2.36 17.00
N ARG A 8 -37.90 3.31 16.62
CA ARG A 8 -38.11 4.09 15.38
C ARG A 8 -36.97 4.16 14.36
N ILE A 9 -35.91 3.36 14.51
CA ILE A 9 -34.76 3.39 13.56
C ILE A 9 -34.66 2.15 12.65
N PHE A 10 -35.46 1.09 12.90
CA PHE A 10 -35.35 -0.15 12.10
C PHE A 10 -36.47 -0.45 11.09
N GLY A 11 -37.30 0.50 10.78
CA GLY A 11 -38.45 0.25 9.92
C GLY A 11 -38.46 1.09 8.65
N LYS A 12 -37.57 0.87 7.67
CA LYS A 12 -37.76 1.20 6.23
C LYS A 12 -36.57 0.96 5.30
N LYS A 13 -35.51 0.26 5.69
CA LYS A 13 -34.36 -0.04 4.79
C LYS A 13 -34.04 -1.52 4.57
N THR A 14 -34.93 -2.43 4.92
CA THR A 14 -34.71 -3.90 4.81
C THR A 14 -35.21 -4.48 3.48
N ILE A 15 -35.79 -3.69 2.59
CA ILE A 15 -36.33 -4.18 1.30
C ILE A 15 -35.27 -4.22 0.19
N GLY A 16 -34.16 -3.49 0.32
CA GLY A 16 -33.13 -3.47 -0.72
C GLY A 16 -32.13 -4.64 -0.71
N LEU A 17 -31.97 -5.31 0.43
CA LEU A 17 -30.97 -6.38 0.57
C LEU A 17 -31.52 -7.76 0.21
N THR A 18 -32.85 -7.93 0.29
CA THR A 18 -33.52 -9.21 -0.03
C THR A 18 -33.68 -9.42 -1.54
N PHE A 19 -33.65 -8.35 -2.35
CA PHE A 19 -33.76 -8.47 -3.83
C PHE A 19 -32.43 -8.88 -4.50
N PHE A 20 -31.27 -8.65 -3.85
CA PHE A 20 -29.99 -9.07 -4.40
C PHE A 20 -29.62 -10.53 -4.07
N LEU A 21 -30.17 -11.12 -3.00
CA LEU A 21 -30.00 -12.55 -2.71
C LEU A 21 -30.97 -13.44 -3.49
N GLY A 22 -32.08 -12.92 -3.98
CA GLY A 22 -33.10 -13.68 -4.71
C GLY A 22 -32.79 -13.92 -6.20
N ALA A 23 -31.89 -13.12 -6.80
CA ALA A 23 -31.52 -13.27 -8.22
C ALA A 23 -30.42 -14.32 -8.48
N ALA A 24 -29.80 -14.86 -7.44
CA ALA A 24 -28.71 -15.84 -7.56
C ALA A 24 -29.20 -17.32 -7.54
N VAL A 25 -30.50 -17.58 -7.43
CA VAL A 25 -31.01 -18.94 -7.21
C VAL A 25 -31.74 -19.55 -8.44
N MET A 26 -31.77 -18.84 -9.58
CA MET A 26 -32.35 -19.38 -10.81
C MET A 26 -31.30 -19.65 -11.89
N MET A 27 -30.19 -20.34 -11.54
CA MET A 27 -29.42 -21.06 -12.55
C MET A 27 -29.74 -22.55 -12.44
N ASN A 28 -30.41 -23.08 -13.44
CA ASN A 28 -30.65 -24.51 -13.60
C ASN A 28 -29.33 -25.26 -13.44
N ALA A 29 -29.13 -25.94 -12.31
CA ALA A 29 -28.03 -26.87 -12.12
C ALA A 29 -28.29 -28.07 -13.01
N GLN A 30 -27.63 -28.12 -14.17
CA GLN A 30 -27.59 -29.32 -14.99
C GLN A 30 -26.84 -30.40 -14.19
N GLU A 31 -27.45 -31.57 -14.01
CA GLU A 31 -26.92 -32.66 -13.22
C GLU A 31 -25.58 -33.11 -13.81
N LYS A 32 -24.49 -33.01 -13.04
CA LYS A 32 -23.13 -33.39 -13.46
C LYS A 32 -22.89 -34.86 -13.18
N GLN A 33 -22.35 -35.57 -14.15
CA GLN A 33 -22.04 -37.00 -14.11
C GLN A 33 -20.56 -37.25 -13.82
N SER A 34 -20.24 -38.24 -13.01
CA SER A 34 -18.87 -38.62 -12.65
C SER A 34 -18.18 -39.39 -13.80
N ILE A 35 -17.11 -38.82 -14.32
CA ILE A 35 -16.25 -39.40 -15.38
C ILE A 35 -14.93 -39.81 -14.76
N LYS A 36 -14.48 -41.04 -15.03
CA LYS A 36 -13.22 -41.57 -14.53
C LYS A 36 -12.45 -42.27 -15.66
N GLY A 37 -11.13 -42.38 -15.52
CA GLY A 37 -10.27 -43.07 -16.43
C GLY A 37 -8.85 -43.22 -15.91
N LYS A 38 -8.00 -43.90 -16.63
CA LYS A 38 -6.58 -44.12 -16.36
C LYS A 38 -5.75 -43.90 -17.60
N ILE A 39 -4.57 -43.31 -17.46
CA ILE A 39 -3.63 -43.09 -18.59
C ILE A 39 -2.38 -43.93 -18.40
N THR A 40 -2.00 -44.66 -19.46
CA THR A 40 -0.79 -45.44 -19.54
C THR A 40 -0.04 -45.18 -20.84
N ASP A 41 1.23 -45.63 -20.92
CA ASP A 41 1.98 -45.73 -22.15
C ASP A 41 1.66 -47.05 -22.90
N GLN A 42 2.29 -47.25 -24.06
CA GLN A 42 2.14 -48.45 -24.88
C GLN A 42 2.61 -49.76 -24.20
N ASN A 43 3.44 -49.65 -23.16
CA ASN A 43 3.95 -50.75 -22.38
C ASN A 43 3.12 -51.04 -21.11
N GLY A 44 2.03 -50.31 -20.91
CA GLY A 44 1.18 -50.41 -19.74
C GLY A 44 1.71 -49.65 -18.51
N THR A 45 2.82 -48.88 -18.64
CA THR A 45 3.35 -48.05 -17.58
C THR A 45 2.40 -46.86 -17.32
N ILE A 46 2.13 -46.60 -16.07
CA ILE A 46 1.27 -45.48 -15.68
C ILE A 46 1.90 -44.12 -16.08
N VAL A 47 1.07 -43.19 -16.56
CA VAL A 47 1.48 -41.83 -16.92
C VAL A 47 0.86 -40.87 -15.87
N PRO A 48 1.59 -40.55 -14.80
CA PRO A 48 1.12 -39.59 -13.79
C PRO A 48 1.21 -38.16 -14.33
N TYR A 49 0.36 -37.27 -13.80
CA TYR A 49 0.32 -35.84 -14.12
C TYR A 49 0.05 -35.49 -15.58
N ALA A 50 -0.56 -36.41 -16.34
CA ALA A 50 -1.08 -36.09 -17.66
C ALA A 50 -2.30 -35.14 -17.54
N SER A 51 -2.29 -34.06 -18.30
CA SER A 51 -3.43 -33.11 -18.40
C SER A 51 -4.51 -33.65 -19.32
N ILE A 52 -5.77 -33.61 -18.91
CA ILE A 52 -6.92 -34.05 -19.68
C ILE A 52 -7.93 -32.93 -19.72
N GLU A 53 -8.19 -32.40 -20.90
CA GLU A 53 -9.18 -31.33 -21.13
C GLU A 53 -10.41 -31.88 -21.82
N PHE A 54 -11.59 -31.56 -21.30
CA PHE A 54 -12.90 -31.85 -21.89
C PHE A 54 -13.54 -30.57 -22.38
N ASN A 55 -13.39 -30.25 -23.64
CA ASN A 55 -13.93 -29.03 -24.26
C ASN A 55 -15.31 -29.33 -24.84
N ASN A 56 -16.38 -28.81 -24.22
CA ASN A 56 -17.74 -28.99 -24.70
C ASN A 56 -17.95 -28.24 -26.00
N LYS A 57 -18.47 -28.91 -27.06
CA LYS A 57 -18.59 -28.36 -28.39
C LYS A 57 -19.73 -27.36 -28.55
N THR A 58 -20.75 -27.43 -27.73
CA THR A 58 -21.94 -26.58 -27.81
C THR A 58 -21.96 -25.44 -26.81
N ASN A 59 -21.33 -25.65 -25.64
CA ASN A 59 -21.31 -24.67 -24.57
C ASN A 59 -19.95 -24.69 -23.83
N ALA A 60 -19.09 -23.77 -24.16
CA ALA A 60 -17.76 -23.66 -23.52
C ALA A 60 -17.80 -23.56 -21.99
N ALA A 61 -18.94 -23.12 -21.40
CA ALA A 61 -19.12 -23.06 -19.96
C ALA A 61 -19.23 -24.43 -19.29
N LEU A 62 -19.49 -25.47 -20.04
CA LEU A 62 -19.57 -26.85 -19.57
C LEU A 62 -18.26 -27.60 -19.77
N SER A 63 -17.23 -26.95 -20.32
CA SER A 63 -15.87 -27.51 -20.45
C SER A 63 -15.21 -27.63 -19.08
N ASP A 64 -14.42 -28.69 -18.88
CA ASP A 64 -13.72 -28.94 -17.62
C ASP A 64 -12.39 -29.68 -17.88
N ALA A 65 -11.47 -29.72 -16.92
CA ALA A 65 -10.20 -30.37 -17.07
C ALA A 65 -9.81 -31.12 -15.78
N SER A 66 -9.00 -32.17 -15.93
CA SER A 66 -8.44 -32.97 -14.84
C SER A 66 -6.98 -33.29 -15.10
N MET A 67 -6.30 -33.84 -14.12
CA MET A 67 -4.94 -34.35 -14.23
C MET A 67 -4.89 -35.73 -13.60
N THR A 68 -4.08 -36.63 -14.18
CA THR A 68 -3.87 -37.94 -13.55
C THR A 68 -3.08 -37.79 -12.26
N ASP A 69 -3.45 -38.59 -11.26
CA ASP A 69 -2.73 -38.75 -9.99
C ASP A 69 -1.48 -39.66 -10.15
N ASP A 70 -0.79 -39.93 -9.03
CA ASP A 70 0.38 -40.83 -9.00
C ASP A 70 0.12 -42.23 -9.50
N SER A 71 -1.15 -42.69 -9.55
CA SER A 71 -1.58 -43.99 -10.10
C SER A 71 -1.95 -43.91 -11.59
N GLY A 72 -1.80 -42.76 -12.23
CA GLY A 72 -2.25 -42.48 -13.58
C GLY A 72 -3.76 -42.36 -13.75
N SER A 73 -4.53 -42.27 -12.67
CA SER A 73 -5.99 -42.20 -12.65
C SER A 73 -6.48 -40.78 -12.60
N PHE A 74 -7.63 -40.49 -13.23
CA PHE A 74 -8.30 -39.19 -13.14
C PHE A 74 -9.80 -39.36 -12.89
N ALA A 75 -10.40 -38.33 -12.27
CA ALA A 75 -11.83 -38.23 -12.07
C ALA A 75 -12.30 -36.77 -12.13
N LEU A 76 -13.44 -36.52 -12.80
CA LEU A 76 -14.08 -35.21 -12.83
C LEU A 76 -15.59 -35.36 -13.03
N ASN A 77 -16.34 -34.25 -12.85
CA ASN A 77 -17.78 -34.26 -13.02
C ASN A 77 -18.19 -33.36 -14.20
N LEU A 78 -18.77 -33.97 -15.27
CA LEU A 78 -19.21 -33.27 -16.48
C LEU A 78 -20.75 -33.32 -16.64
N ALA A 79 -21.30 -32.28 -17.25
CA ALA A 79 -22.67 -32.30 -17.71
C ALA A 79 -22.80 -33.20 -18.95
N ASN A 80 -23.97 -33.72 -19.26
CA ASN A 80 -24.23 -34.44 -20.49
C ASN A 80 -23.95 -33.55 -21.73
N GLY A 81 -23.35 -34.12 -22.76
CA GLY A 81 -23.02 -33.40 -24.02
C GLY A 81 -21.83 -34.00 -24.75
N THR A 82 -21.52 -33.43 -25.92
CA THR A 82 -20.38 -33.83 -26.75
C THR A 82 -19.14 -33.03 -26.40
N TYR A 83 -18.05 -33.71 -26.10
CA TYR A 83 -16.77 -33.12 -25.68
C TYR A 83 -15.64 -33.51 -26.64
N GLN A 84 -14.78 -32.56 -26.97
CA GLN A 84 -13.46 -32.84 -27.50
C GLN A 84 -12.51 -33.04 -26.32
N VAL A 85 -11.97 -34.25 -26.17
CA VAL A 85 -11.00 -34.62 -25.13
C VAL A 85 -9.61 -34.39 -25.69
N VAL A 86 -8.79 -33.64 -24.97
CA VAL A 86 -7.39 -33.38 -25.30
C VAL A 86 -6.55 -33.87 -24.15
N ILE A 87 -5.61 -34.78 -24.41
CA ILE A 87 -4.71 -35.31 -23.40
C ILE A 87 -3.28 -34.97 -23.78
N ASP A 88 -2.56 -34.38 -22.83
CA ASP A 88 -1.18 -33.95 -22.98
C ASP A 88 -0.33 -34.44 -21.81
N ALA A 89 0.83 -34.97 -22.09
CA ALA A 89 1.78 -35.43 -21.07
C ALA A 89 3.22 -35.27 -21.59
N VAL A 90 4.16 -34.98 -20.66
CA VAL A 90 5.57 -34.75 -20.98
C VAL A 90 6.16 -36.01 -21.62
N ASN A 91 6.86 -35.89 -22.74
CA ASN A 91 7.46 -36.95 -23.55
C ASN A 91 6.46 -37.89 -24.27
N PHE A 92 5.17 -37.47 -24.36
CA PHE A 92 4.16 -38.21 -25.11
C PHE A 92 3.53 -37.34 -26.18
N LYS A 93 3.10 -37.97 -27.29
CA LYS A 93 2.34 -37.30 -28.32
C LYS A 93 0.98 -36.89 -27.78
N ARG A 94 0.59 -35.62 -28.03
CA ARG A 94 -0.73 -35.13 -27.70
C ARG A 94 -1.82 -35.96 -28.36
N LYS A 95 -2.78 -36.48 -27.58
CA LYS A 95 -3.92 -37.25 -28.05
C LYS A 95 -5.20 -36.42 -27.98
N THR A 96 -5.96 -36.36 -29.09
CA THR A 96 -7.23 -35.66 -29.20
C THR A 96 -8.29 -36.54 -29.80
N TYR A 97 -9.47 -36.66 -29.18
CA TYR A 97 -10.61 -37.41 -29.70
C TYR A 97 -11.94 -36.78 -29.18
N GLU A 98 -13.05 -37.23 -29.75
CA GLU A 98 -14.39 -36.77 -29.35
C GLU A 98 -15.12 -37.87 -28.59
N ILE A 99 -15.91 -37.42 -27.58
CA ILE A 99 -16.70 -38.31 -26.75
C ILE A 99 -18.09 -37.65 -26.46
N GLU A 100 -19.10 -38.46 -26.42
CA GLU A 100 -20.43 -38.05 -25.96
C GLU A 100 -20.65 -38.59 -24.52
N ILE A 101 -20.99 -37.67 -23.59
CA ILE A 101 -21.27 -37.98 -22.21
C ILE A 101 -22.81 -37.96 -22.03
N GLN A 102 -23.39 -39.11 -21.69
CA GLN A 102 -24.85 -39.27 -21.43
C GLN A 102 -25.13 -39.84 -20.03
N GLY A 103 -24.15 -39.81 -19.10
CA GLY A 103 -24.24 -40.34 -17.73
C GLY A 103 -22.88 -40.57 -17.13
N ALA A 104 -22.82 -41.15 -15.93
CA ALA A 104 -21.58 -41.52 -15.31
C ALA A 104 -20.83 -42.56 -16.17
N SER A 105 -19.60 -42.24 -16.53
CA SER A 105 -18.82 -43.04 -17.48
C SER A 105 -17.40 -43.33 -16.96
N ASN A 106 -16.96 -44.53 -17.17
CA ASN A 106 -15.52 -44.90 -16.99
C ASN A 106 -14.91 -45.06 -18.39
N LEU A 107 -13.95 -44.17 -18.71
CA LEU A 107 -13.29 -44.13 -20.02
C LEU A 107 -12.22 -45.22 -20.16
N GLY A 108 -12.05 -46.08 -19.14
CA GLY A 108 -11.09 -47.15 -19.13
C GLY A 108 -9.65 -46.66 -19.17
N ASN A 109 -8.78 -47.48 -19.82
CA ASN A 109 -7.36 -47.17 -19.93
C ASN A 109 -7.10 -46.46 -21.28
N ILE A 110 -6.55 -45.23 -21.21
CA ILE A 110 -6.21 -44.44 -22.40
C ILE A 110 -4.70 -44.53 -22.60
N VAL A 111 -4.27 -45.07 -23.74
CA VAL A 111 -2.85 -45.25 -24.04
C VAL A 111 -2.31 -44.05 -24.79
N LEU A 112 -1.16 -43.52 -24.34
CA LEU A 112 -0.37 -42.51 -25.02
C LEU A 112 0.84 -43.09 -25.75
N GLU A 113 1.18 -42.50 -26.90
CA GLU A 113 2.37 -42.83 -27.67
C GLU A 113 3.55 -41.94 -27.23
N PRO A 114 4.74 -42.52 -27.00
CA PRO A 114 5.94 -41.72 -26.73
C PRO A 114 6.29 -40.82 -27.91
N GLU A 115 6.81 -39.64 -27.61
CA GLU A 115 7.35 -38.69 -28.60
C GLU A 115 8.79 -39.15 -28.94
N THR A 116 9.01 -39.79 -30.10
CA THR A 116 10.34 -40.18 -30.53
C THR A 116 11.17 -38.99 -30.93
N SER A 117 12.22 -38.67 -30.17
CA SER A 117 13.21 -37.63 -30.47
C SER A 117 13.92 -37.97 -31.81
N LYS A 118 13.72 -37.14 -32.82
CA LYS A 118 14.54 -37.18 -34.05
C LYS A 118 15.85 -36.42 -33.81
N THR A 119 16.96 -37.17 -33.93
CA THR A 119 18.34 -36.67 -34.03
C THR A 119 18.45 -35.56 -35.06
N ALA A 120 19.16 -34.48 -34.70
CA ALA A 120 19.42 -33.33 -35.56
C ALA A 120 20.14 -33.75 -36.85
N ASN A 121 19.57 -33.42 -38.01
CA ASN A 121 20.30 -33.23 -39.28
C ASN A 121 19.79 -32.00 -39.97
N ASN A 122 20.72 -31.08 -40.26
CA ASN A 122 20.57 -29.85 -41.01
C ASN A 122 19.88 -30.06 -42.38
N SER A 123 18.78 -29.34 -42.61
CA SER A 123 18.49 -28.79 -43.94
C SER A 123 17.46 -27.66 -43.84
N LYS A 124 17.80 -26.54 -44.43
CA LYS A 124 16.96 -25.36 -44.62
C LYS A 124 15.71 -25.69 -45.44
N SER A 125 14.49 -25.40 -44.90
CA SER A 125 13.38 -24.99 -45.76
C SER A 125 12.23 -24.42 -44.91
N SER A 126 11.89 -23.23 -45.22
CA SER A 126 10.75 -22.35 -45.03
C SER A 126 9.49 -22.87 -44.35
N SER A 127 8.97 -21.99 -43.46
CA SER A 127 7.59 -21.65 -43.16
C SER A 127 6.77 -22.54 -42.23
N ASN A 128 6.25 -21.86 -41.27
CA ASN A 128 5.24 -22.16 -40.25
C ASN A 128 5.76 -22.65 -38.90
N GLU A 129 6.40 -21.76 -38.22
CA GLU A 129 6.53 -21.83 -36.77
C GLU A 129 5.15 -21.64 -36.12
N LYS A 130 4.49 -22.74 -35.77
CA LYS A 130 3.52 -22.74 -34.69
C LYS A 130 4.30 -22.53 -33.38
N GLN A 131 4.27 -21.30 -32.88
CA GLN A 131 4.76 -20.98 -31.55
C GLN A 131 4.13 -21.95 -30.55
N ILE A 132 4.98 -22.79 -29.94
CA ILE A 132 4.66 -23.52 -28.72
C ILE A 132 4.41 -22.44 -27.66
N ALA A 133 3.15 -22.28 -27.27
CA ALA A 133 2.81 -21.40 -26.18
C ALA A 133 3.35 -22.02 -24.90
N GLU A 134 4.39 -21.42 -24.38
CA GLU A 134 4.99 -21.72 -23.08
C GLU A 134 3.92 -21.69 -22.00
N VAL A 135 3.70 -22.82 -21.35
CA VAL A 135 2.83 -22.92 -20.18
C VAL A 135 3.60 -22.32 -19.01
N VAL A 136 3.45 -21.01 -18.81
CA VAL A 136 3.91 -20.40 -17.58
C VAL A 136 2.99 -20.85 -16.45
N ILE A 137 3.38 -21.91 -15.78
CA ILE A 137 2.83 -22.27 -14.46
C ILE A 137 3.26 -21.12 -13.54
N THR A 138 2.38 -20.16 -13.30
CA THR A 138 2.57 -19.24 -12.19
C THR A 138 2.34 -20.02 -10.91
N ALA A 139 3.33 -20.81 -10.50
CA ALA A 139 3.45 -21.20 -9.11
C ALA A 139 3.39 -19.89 -8.31
N LYS A 140 2.41 -19.74 -7.42
CA LYS A 140 2.34 -18.63 -6.45
C LYS A 140 3.74 -18.49 -5.89
N SER A 141 4.41 -17.37 -6.15
CA SER A 141 5.76 -17.12 -5.66
C SER A 141 5.83 -17.52 -4.18
N SER A 142 6.54 -18.57 -3.88
CA SER A 142 6.68 -19.10 -2.52
C SER A 142 7.52 -18.17 -1.63
N THR A 143 8.11 -17.12 -2.22
CA THR A 143 8.97 -16.17 -1.52
C THR A 143 8.15 -14.96 -1.04
N PRO A 144 8.15 -14.62 0.26
CA PRO A 144 7.47 -13.45 0.78
C PRO A 144 8.11 -12.16 0.28
N TYR A 145 9.38 -12.17 -0.13
CA TYR A 145 10.12 -11.02 -0.58
C TYR A 145 10.99 -11.37 -1.80
N LYS A 146 10.84 -10.60 -2.87
CA LYS A 146 11.59 -10.75 -4.13
C LYS A 146 12.21 -9.40 -4.49
N VAL A 147 13.46 -9.40 -4.98
CA VAL A 147 14.14 -8.22 -5.52
C VAL A 147 14.17 -8.34 -7.05
N GLU A 148 13.73 -7.31 -7.74
CA GLU A 148 13.74 -7.14 -9.18
C GLU A 148 14.62 -5.92 -9.54
N LEU A 149 14.90 -5.67 -10.81
CA LEU A 149 15.82 -4.61 -11.24
C LEU A 149 15.39 -3.21 -10.75
N ASP A 150 14.10 -2.90 -10.88
CA ASP A 150 13.50 -1.59 -10.63
C ASP A 150 12.62 -1.55 -9.37
N LYS A 151 12.33 -2.70 -8.78
CA LYS A 151 11.44 -2.81 -7.61
C LYS A 151 11.75 -4.00 -6.73
N LYS A 152 11.28 -3.92 -5.51
CA LYS A 152 11.27 -5.03 -4.55
C LYS A 152 9.80 -5.40 -4.30
N THR A 153 9.47 -6.67 -4.27
CA THR A 153 8.09 -7.15 -4.12
C THR A 153 7.92 -7.87 -2.80
N TYR A 154 6.94 -7.46 -2.00
CA TYR A 154 6.55 -8.12 -0.76
C TYR A 154 5.18 -8.77 -0.91
N ASN A 155 5.11 -10.12 -0.80
CA ASN A 155 3.90 -10.91 -0.96
C ASN A 155 3.13 -11.02 0.38
N VAL A 156 2.07 -10.27 0.55
CA VAL A 156 1.30 -10.16 1.81
C VAL A 156 0.67 -11.48 2.22
N GLY A 157 0.25 -12.31 1.28
CA GLY A 157 -0.34 -13.61 1.56
C GLY A 157 0.58 -14.59 2.30
N GLN A 158 1.89 -14.35 2.29
CA GLN A 158 2.91 -15.15 3.00
C GLN A 158 3.23 -14.61 4.40
N ASP A 159 2.77 -13.41 4.73
CA ASP A 159 2.97 -12.79 6.03
C ASP A 159 1.86 -13.22 7.01
N ILE A 160 2.27 -13.91 8.07
CA ILE A 160 1.34 -14.42 9.09
C ILE A 160 1.04 -13.36 10.13
N SER A 161 2.00 -12.50 10.43
CA SER A 161 1.88 -11.51 11.51
C SER A 161 0.94 -10.36 11.18
N SER A 162 0.68 -10.10 9.90
CA SER A 162 -0.29 -9.09 9.45
C SER A 162 -1.67 -9.64 9.11
N LYS A 163 -1.88 -10.97 9.17
CA LYS A 163 -3.19 -11.57 8.88
C LYS A 163 -4.27 -11.06 9.83
N GLY A 164 -5.40 -10.64 9.24
CA GLY A 164 -6.52 -10.03 9.99
C GLY A 164 -6.27 -8.58 10.42
N GLY A 165 -5.09 -8.03 10.14
CA GLY A 165 -4.74 -6.63 10.35
C GLY A 165 -5.12 -5.72 9.17
N THR A 166 -4.40 -4.62 9.05
CA THR A 166 -4.59 -3.57 8.04
C THR A 166 -3.34 -3.38 7.17
N LEU A 167 -3.41 -2.50 6.17
CA LEU A 167 -2.23 -2.07 5.41
C LEU A 167 -1.14 -1.49 6.34
N HIS A 168 -1.52 -0.78 7.41
CA HIS A 168 -0.57 -0.32 8.43
C HIS A 168 0.23 -1.48 9.02
N ASP A 169 -0.44 -2.57 9.40
CA ASP A 169 0.22 -3.77 9.97
C ASP A 169 1.10 -4.47 8.94
N VAL A 170 0.64 -4.52 7.69
CA VAL A 170 1.44 -5.06 6.57
C VAL A 170 2.71 -4.23 6.35
N LEU A 171 2.60 -2.89 6.28
CA LEU A 171 3.76 -2.01 6.06
C LEU A 171 4.79 -2.09 7.19
N ASN A 172 4.34 -2.31 8.42
CA ASN A 172 5.26 -2.61 9.53
C ASN A 172 6.12 -3.85 9.26
N ASN A 173 5.65 -4.78 8.43
CA ASN A 173 6.32 -6.03 8.09
C ASN A 173 7.14 -5.95 6.79
N VAL A 174 6.89 -4.94 5.96
CA VAL A 174 7.59 -4.75 4.68
C VAL A 174 9.06 -4.38 4.90
N PRO A 175 10.04 -5.12 4.34
CA PRO A 175 11.46 -4.73 4.38
C PRO A 175 11.71 -3.39 3.69
N SER A 176 12.69 -2.63 4.14
CA SER A 176 13.07 -1.27 3.67
C SER A 176 12.01 -0.18 3.92
N VAL A 177 10.89 -0.52 4.54
CA VAL A 177 9.82 0.42 4.92
C VAL A 177 9.75 0.50 6.44
N SER A 178 9.66 1.70 6.99
CA SER A 178 9.44 1.94 8.41
C SER A 178 8.12 2.67 8.59
N VAL A 179 7.25 2.15 9.45
CA VAL A 179 6.07 2.89 9.91
C VAL A 179 6.44 3.46 11.28
N GLU A 180 6.52 4.77 11.36
CA GLU A 180 6.93 5.46 12.59
C GLU A 180 5.83 5.37 13.67
N THR A 181 6.15 5.78 14.88
CA THR A 181 5.21 5.68 16.02
C THR A 181 4.03 6.65 15.91
N ASP A 182 4.15 7.69 15.09
CA ASP A 182 3.06 8.60 14.71
C ASP A 182 2.24 8.11 13.51
N GLY A 183 2.57 6.92 12.98
CA GLY A 183 1.92 6.33 11.81
C GLY A 183 2.44 6.83 10.47
N SER A 184 3.38 7.77 10.44
CA SER A 184 4.04 8.17 9.20
C SER A 184 4.89 7.03 8.64
N VAL A 185 5.01 6.96 7.31
CA VAL A 185 5.77 5.91 6.64
C VAL A 185 7.05 6.50 6.06
N SER A 186 8.17 5.86 6.31
CA SER A 186 9.47 6.27 5.78
C SER A 186 10.18 5.13 5.04
N MET A 187 10.97 5.51 4.03
CA MET A 187 11.90 4.62 3.36
C MET A 187 13.31 5.22 3.50
N ARG A 188 14.28 4.41 3.95
CA ARG A 188 15.67 4.90 4.18
C ARG A 188 15.75 6.18 5.01
N GLY A 189 14.83 6.35 5.97
CA GLY A 189 14.76 7.53 6.83
C GLY A 189 14.08 8.76 6.22
N ASN A 190 13.66 8.73 4.96
CA ASN A 190 12.92 9.79 4.31
C ASN A 190 11.42 9.46 4.34
N SER A 191 10.57 10.38 4.80
CA SER A 191 9.12 10.19 4.94
C SER A 191 8.29 10.66 3.72
N ASN A 192 8.91 11.27 2.73
CA ASN A 192 8.22 11.68 1.50
C ASN A 192 8.02 10.48 0.57
N VAL A 193 7.19 9.53 0.99
CA VAL A 193 6.83 8.31 0.26
C VAL A 193 5.55 8.55 -0.53
N LYS A 194 5.55 8.20 -1.81
CA LYS A 194 4.33 8.21 -2.64
C LYS A 194 3.62 6.87 -2.59
N PHE A 195 2.30 6.92 -2.41
CA PHE A 195 1.45 5.72 -2.36
C PHE A 195 0.62 5.58 -3.62
N LEU A 196 0.65 4.38 -4.20
CA LEU A 196 -0.21 4.00 -5.32
C LEU A 196 -1.05 2.78 -4.93
N ILE A 197 -2.26 2.69 -5.46
CA ILE A 197 -3.09 1.48 -5.43
C ILE A 197 -3.27 1.00 -6.87
N ASN A 198 -2.81 -0.22 -7.17
CA ASN A 198 -2.82 -0.79 -8.53
C ASN A 198 -2.16 0.13 -9.58
N GLY A 199 -1.07 0.82 -9.20
CA GLY A 199 -0.34 1.74 -10.08
C GLY A 199 -0.96 3.14 -10.24
N LYS A 200 -2.06 3.45 -9.56
CA LYS A 200 -2.75 4.75 -9.62
C LYS A 200 -2.67 5.45 -8.26
N PRO A 201 -2.56 6.78 -8.21
CA PRO A 201 -2.68 7.53 -6.97
C PRO A 201 -3.99 7.21 -6.25
N SER A 202 -3.94 7.09 -4.94
CA SER A 202 -5.09 6.70 -4.13
C SER A 202 -5.72 7.90 -3.45
N SER A 203 -7.02 8.06 -3.60
CA SER A 203 -7.81 9.04 -2.84
C SER A 203 -7.82 8.76 -1.34
N VAL A 204 -7.65 7.51 -0.94
CA VAL A 204 -7.63 7.10 0.48
C VAL A 204 -6.30 7.43 1.15
N LEU A 205 -5.17 7.29 0.43
CA LEU A 205 -3.82 7.40 0.99
C LEU A 205 -3.16 8.77 0.73
N GLY A 206 -3.79 9.66 -0.04
CA GLY A 206 -3.21 10.93 -0.47
C GLY A 206 -3.74 12.19 0.22
N ILE A 207 -4.66 12.10 1.17
CA ILE A 207 -5.53 13.23 1.51
C ILE A 207 -5.50 13.64 2.97
N THR A 208 -5.23 12.74 3.89
CA THR A 208 -5.23 13.07 5.31
C THR A 208 -3.84 13.42 5.79
N ASP A 209 -3.73 14.47 6.58
CA ASP A 209 -2.52 14.76 7.35
C ASP A 209 -2.21 13.56 8.28
N ASP A 210 -3.23 12.77 8.64
CA ASP A 210 -3.10 11.48 9.33
C ASP A 210 -3.15 10.30 8.33
N ILE A 211 -2.03 10.02 7.66
CA ILE A 211 -1.87 8.83 6.82
C ILE A 211 -2.07 7.54 7.62
N SER A 212 -1.85 7.55 8.95
CA SER A 212 -2.03 6.39 9.82
C SER A 212 -3.46 5.89 9.84
N ALA A 213 -4.44 6.80 9.91
CA ALA A 213 -5.86 6.46 9.87
C ALA A 213 -6.23 5.85 8.50
N ALA A 214 -5.74 6.43 7.41
CA ALA A 214 -5.96 5.92 6.06
C ALA A 214 -5.35 4.52 5.86
N LEU A 215 -4.14 4.27 6.34
CA LEU A 215 -3.50 2.94 6.30
C LEU A 215 -4.27 1.89 7.11
N LYS A 216 -4.87 2.28 8.22
CA LYS A 216 -5.70 1.41 9.06
C LYS A 216 -7.06 1.10 8.42
N SER A 217 -7.52 1.87 7.44
CA SER A 217 -8.80 1.64 6.76
C SER A 217 -8.76 0.50 5.74
N ILE A 218 -7.58 0.14 5.21
CA ILE A 218 -7.43 -0.89 4.18
C ILE A 218 -7.09 -2.24 4.84
N PRO A 219 -7.98 -3.26 4.74
CA PRO A 219 -7.72 -4.59 5.29
C PRO A 219 -6.55 -5.29 4.61
N ALA A 220 -5.66 -5.92 5.38
CA ALA A 220 -4.52 -6.69 4.88
C ALA A 220 -4.95 -7.82 3.92
N ASP A 221 -6.12 -8.40 4.17
CA ASP A 221 -6.67 -9.51 3.39
C ASP A 221 -7.03 -9.13 1.94
N GLN A 222 -7.22 -7.84 1.67
CA GLN A 222 -7.47 -7.34 0.31
C GLN A 222 -6.19 -7.13 -0.50
N ILE A 223 -5.02 -7.18 0.13
CA ILE A 223 -3.74 -6.90 -0.50
C ILE A 223 -3.12 -8.21 -1.02
N ASP A 224 -2.68 -8.21 -2.27
CA ASP A 224 -1.91 -9.31 -2.87
C ASP A 224 -0.42 -9.15 -2.53
N ARG A 225 0.15 -7.99 -2.89
CA ARG A 225 1.55 -7.66 -2.68
C ARG A 225 1.77 -6.16 -2.57
N ILE A 226 2.92 -5.77 -2.05
CA ILE A 226 3.43 -4.40 -2.06
C ILE A 226 4.69 -4.35 -2.90
N GLU A 227 4.73 -3.46 -3.88
CA GLU A 227 5.90 -3.18 -4.70
C GLU A 227 6.60 -1.93 -4.14
N ILE A 228 7.87 -2.08 -3.80
CA ILE A 228 8.73 -1.05 -3.22
C ILE A 228 9.66 -0.57 -4.33
N ILE A 229 9.48 0.66 -4.80
CA ILE A 229 10.22 1.28 -5.89
C ILE A 229 11.04 2.43 -5.27
N SER A 230 12.25 2.12 -4.82
CA SER A 230 13.09 3.10 -4.10
C SER A 230 13.67 4.18 -5.01
N ASN A 231 13.89 3.86 -6.27
CA ASN A 231 14.39 4.79 -7.29
C ASN A 231 13.52 4.71 -8.55
N PRO A 232 12.38 5.45 -8.60
CA PRO A 232 11.43 5.34 -9.70
C PRO A 232 11.96 5.95 -11.00
N SER A 233 11.63 5.31 -12.14
CA SER A 233 11.96 5.81 -13.48
C SER A 233 11.10 7.01 -13.89
N SER A 234 11.42 7.66 -15.01
CA SER A 234 10.70 8.83 -15.56
C SER A 234 9.22 8.58 -15.90
N LYS A 235 8.79 7.32 -16.04
CA LYS A 235 7.40 6.91 -16.22
C LYS A 235 6.50 7.26 -15.04
N PHE A 236 7.09 7.31 -13.85
CA PHE A 236 6.38 7.68 -12.62
C PHE A 236 6.41 9.19 -12.42
N GLU A 237 5.45 9.72 -11.66
CA GLU A 237 5.47 11.14 -11.27
C GLU A 237 6.75 11.47 -10.47
N ALA A 238 7.21 12.72 -10.58
CA ALA A 238 8.47 13.13 -9.97
C ALA A 238 8.40 13.25 -8.44
N GLU A 239 7.19 13.33 -7.86
CA GLU A 239 6.99 13.39 -6.41
C GLU A 239 7.25 12.04 -5.73
N GLY A 240 7.63 12.09 -4.44
CA GLY A 240 8.00 10.92 -3.64
C GLY A 240 9.51 10.72 -3.63
N THR A 241 10.21 11.60 -2.93
CA THR A 241 11.68 11.60 -2.86
C THR A 241 12.26 10.39 -2.11
N ALA A 242 11.46 9.73 -1.27
CA ALA A 242 11.82 8.46 -0.64
C ALA A 242 11.58 7.25 -1.54
N GLY A 243 10.77 7.40 -2.59
CA GLY A 243 10.34 6.34 -3.49
C GLY A 243 8.82 6.15 -3.50
N ILE A 244 8.38 5.06 -4.13
CA ILE A 244 6.98 4.72 -4.33
C ILE A 244 6.66 3.40 -3.64
N LEU A 245 5.53 3.34 -2.93
CA LEU A 245 4.90 2.11 -2.45
C LEU A 245 3.63 1.86 -3.24
N ASN A 246 3.66 0.84 -4.11
CA ASN A 246 2.52 0.47 -4.93
C ASN A 246 1.81 -0.74 -4.31
N ILE A 247 0.63 -0.51 -3.78
CA ILE A 247 -0.22 -1.52 -3.15
C ILE A 247 -1.03 -2.21 -4.23
N ILE A 248 -0.76 -3.48 -4.47
CA ILE A 248 -1.51 -4.28 -5.44
C ILE A 248 -2.60 -5.05 -4.70
N LEU A 249 -3.85 -4.72 -5.01
CA LEU A 249 -5.00 -5.42 -4.47
C LEU A 249 -5.21 -6.76 -5.19
N LYS A 250 -5.76 -7.73 -4.47
CA LYS A 250 -6.03 -9.07 -5.01
C LYS A 250 -6.99 -9.00 -6.20
N LYS A 251 -6.53 -9.57 -7.32
CA LYS A 251 -7.35 -9.90 -8.49
C LYS A 251 -7.22 -11.39 -8.70
N THR A 252 -8.32 -12.10 -8.73
CA THR A 252 -8.28 -13.53 -9.01
C THR A 252 -8.28 -13.74 -10.52
N SER A 253 -7.29 -14.44 -11.04
CA SER A 253 -7.14 -14.74 -12.49
C SER A 253 -7.68 -16.12 -12.90
N SER A 254 -8.21 -16.91 -11.95
CA SER A 254 -8.77 -18.23 -12.27
C SER A 254 -10.15 -18.12 -12.92
N LEU A 255 -10.42 -18.96 -13.93
CA LEU A 255 -11.72 -19.05 -14.59
C LEU A 255 -12.82 -19.42 -13.59
N GLY A 256 -14.02 -18.91 -13.80
CA GLY A 256 -15.18 -19.14 -12.95
C GLY A 256 -15.29 -18.15 -11.78
N PHE A 257 -16.04 -18.55 -10.76
CA PHE A 257 -16.27 -17.79 -9.55
C PHE A 257 -15.30 -18.18 -8.45
N ASN A 258 -14.61 -17.20 -7.90
CA ASN A 258 -13.64 -17.42 -6.82
C ASN A 258 -13.85 -16.36 -5.74
N GLY A 259 -13.61 -16.73 -4.49
CA GLY A 259 -13.73 -15.77 -3.42
C GLY A 259 -13.08 -16.17 -2.13
N SER A 260 -13.07 -15.21 -1.19
CA SER A 260 -12.69 -15.42 0.19
C SER A 260 -13.52 -14.55 1.11
N VAL A 261 -13.81 -15.09 2.29
CA VAL A 261 -14.37 -14.35 3.43
C VAL A 261 -13.37 -14.41 4.56
N ASN A 262 -13.09 -13.28 5.18
CA ASN A 262 -12.08 -13.16 6.23
C ASN A 262 -12.72 -12.42 7.42
N GLY A 263 -12.53 -12.98 8.63
CA GLY A 263 -12.96 -12.37 9.88
C GLY A 263 -11.78 -12.24 10.84
N SER A 264 -11.76 -11.20 11.67
CA SER A 264 -10.77 -11.09 12.74
C SER A 264 -11.33 -10.43 13.99
N LEU A 265 -10.78 -10.84 15.13
CA LEU A 265 -11.09 -10.35 16.47
C LEU A 265 -9.79 -9.98 17.19
N GLY A 266 -9.77 -8.83 17.85
CA GLY A 266 -8.63 -8.34 18.61
C GLY A 266 -8.95 -8.04 20.08
N TYR A 267 -7.92 -8.14 20.95
CA TYR A 267 -8.03 -7.89 22.40
C TYR A 267 -8.26 -6.40 22.73
N ASN A 268 -7.46 -5.49 22.16
CA ASN A 268 -7.90 -4.10 22.05
C ASN A 268 -9.06 -4.16 21.08
N PRO A 269 -10.32 -3.89 21.52
CA PRO A 269 -11.46 -4.29 20.75
C PRO A 269 -11.31 -3.93 19.27
N ALA A 270 -11.14 -4.96 18.46
CA ALA A 270 -11.03 -4.81 17.02
C ALA A 270 -11.79 -5.97 16.38
N THR A 271 -12.75 -5.66 15.55
CA THR A 271 -13.54 -6.65 14.80
C THR A 271 -13.53 -6.24 13.34
N ARG A 272 -13.24 -7.17 12.45
CA ARG A 272 -13.27 -6.93 11.01
C ARG A 272 -13.91 -8.08 10.29
N LEU A 273 -14.63 -7.75 9.22
CA LEU A 273 -15.14 -8.69 8.23
C LEU A 273 -14.80 -8.15 6.85
N SER A 274 -14.22 -8.98 5.98
CA SER A 274 -13.96 -8.61 4.59
C SER A 274 -14.27 -9.75 3.63
N THR A 275 -14.67 -9.41 2.42
CA THR A 275 -14.99 -10.33 1.33
C THR A 275 -14.29 -9.90 0.08
N ASN A 276 -13.71 -10.87 -0.63
CA ASN A 276 -13.13 -10.67 -1.95
C ASN A 276 -13.77 -11.70 -2.90
N LEU A 277 -14.42 -11.22 -3.94
CA LEU A 277 -15.10 -12.03 -4.95
C LEU A 277 -14.56 -11.68 -6.32
N SER A 278 -14.45 -12.67 -7.19
CA SER A 278 -14.13 -12.44 -8.60
C SER A 278 -14.82 -13.45 -9.50
N TRP A 279 -15.26 -12.95 -10.64
CA TRP A 279 -15.83 -13.72 -11.73
C TRP A 279 -14.97 -13.51 -12.97
N ASN A 280 -14.52 -14.60 -13.55
CA ASN A 280 -13.74 -14.57 -14.80
C ASN A 280 -14.43 -15.49 -15.79
N TYR A 281 -15.08 -14.89 -16.79
CA TYR A 281 -15.93 -15.60 -17.72
C TYR A 281 -15.74 -15.09 -19.15
N GLY A 282 -15.07 -15.87 -19.97
CA GLY A 282 -14.81 -15.51 -21.36
C GLY A 282 -14.05 -14.19 -21.50
N LYS A 283 -14.70 -13.17 -22.05
CA LYS A 283 -14.13 -11.82 -22.25
C LYS A 283 -14.27 -10.91 -21.03
N TRP A 284 -14.97 -11.32 -19.97
CA TRP A 284 -15.28 -10.52 -18.80
C TRP A 284 -14.49 -11.01 -17.58
N THR A 285 -13.86 -10.09 -16.93
CA THR A 285 -13.37 -10.27 -15.55
C THR A 285 -14.01 -9.21 -14.69
N TRP A 286 -14.71 -9.63 -13.64
CA TRP A 286 -15.32 -8.74 -12.67
C TRP A 286 -14.86 -9.09 -11.26
N PHE A 287 -14.61 -8.09 -10.43
CA PHE A 287 -14.27 -8.28 -9.03
C PHE A 287 -15.10 -7.37 -8.13
N VAL A 288 -15.36 -7.84 -6.92
CA VAL A 288 -15.98 -7.08 -5.83
C VAL A 288 -15.20 -7.38 -4.55
N ASN A 289 -14.71 -6.33 -3.91
CA ASN A 289 -14.08 -6.39 -2.61
C ASN A 289 -14.86 -5.48 -1.67
N GLY A 290 -15.18 -5.95 -0.49
CA GLY A 290 -15.91 -5.17 0.48
C GLY A 290 -15.51 -5.58 1.90
N GLY A 291 -15.66 -4.66 2.83
CA GLY A 291 -15.40 -4.96 4.21
C GLY A 291 -15.76 -3.83 5.14
N GLY A 292 -15.80 -4.14 6.42
CA GLY A 292 -15.98 -3.19 7.48
C GLY A 292 -15.27 -3.63 8.74
N GLY A 293 -15.00 -2.68 9.61
CA GLY A 293 -14.35 -2.95 10.88
C GLY A 293 -14.70 -1.93 11.94
N TYR A 294 -14.60 -2.38 13.17
CA TYR A 294 -14.63 -1.57 14.36
C TYR A 294 -13.31 -1.75 15.10
N MET A 295 -12.75 -0.67 15.61
CA MET A 295 -11.54 -0.69 16.43
C MET A 295 -11.63 0.39 17.51
N LYS A 296 -11.32 0.01 18.75
CA LYS A 296 -11.12 0.93 19.86
C LYS A 296 -9.67 0.85 20.29
N ASN A 297 -8.95 1.91 20.09
CA ASN A 297 -7.56 2.01 20.51
C ASN A 297 -7.46 2.78 21.82
N LYS A 298 -6.52 2.38 22.66
CA LYS A 298 -6.05 3.19 23.78
C LYS A 298 -4.66 3.69 23.44
N SER A 299 -4.46 5.00 23.42
CA SER A 299 -3.12 5.58 23.34
C SER A 299 -2.85 6.47 24.56
N GLU A 300 -1.61 6.46 25.00
CA GLU A 300 -1.15 7.22 26.15
C GLU A 300 -0.03 8.15 25.70
N ASN A 301 -0.06 9.37 26.21
CA ASN A 301 0.98 10.35 26.00
C ASN A 301 1.31 11.02 27.34
N SER A 302 2.61 11.11 27.67
CA SER A 302 3.09 11.89 28.80
C SER A 302 4.18 12.85 28.36
N SER A 303 4.19 14.03 28.95
CA SER A 303 5.19 15.07 28.69
C SER A 303 5.59 15.76 29.99
N ASP A 304 6.89 15.80 30.25
CA ASP A 304 7.45 16.55 31.39
C ASP A 304 8.25 17.72 30.84
N ILE A 305 7.85 18.93 31.20
CA ILE A 305 8.46 20.18 30.76
C ILE A 305 9.04 20.90 32.00
N LEU A 306 10.28 21.37 31.91
CA LEU A 306 10.88 22.30 32.86
C LEU A 306 11.20 23.60 32.12
N TYR A 307 10.53 24.67 32.52
CA TYR A 307 10.79 26.02 32.02
C TYR A 307 12.02 26.60 32.76
N LYS A 308 13.09 26.91 31.99
CA LYS A 308 14.39 27.33 32.59
C LYS A 308 14.33 28.74 33.17
N ASN A 309 13.48 29.60 32.60
CA ASN A 309 13.37 31.00 33.04
C ASN A 309 12.60 31.15 34.34
N THR A 310 11.55 30.37 34.54
CA THR A 310 10.67 30.46 35.71
C THR A 310 10.95 29.38 36.76
N GLY A 311 11.64 28.30 36.40
CA GLY A 311 11.78 27.10 37.21
C GLY A 311 10.46 26.28 37.32
N GLU A 312 9.43 26.63 36.57
CA GLU A 312 8.16 25.89 36.55
C GLU A 312 8.35 24.48 35.97
N SER A 313 7.81 23.50 36.66
CA SER A 313 7.63 22.13 36.11
C SER A 313 6.20 21.90 35.74
N LEU A 314 5.99 21.37 34.53
CA LEU A 314 4.68 21.00 34.00
C LEU A 314 4.70 19.54 33.52
N THR A 315 3.98 18.66 34.22
CA THR A 315 3.75 17.29 33.79
C THR A 315 2.37 17.18 33.16
N THR A 316 2.33 16.72 31.92
CA THR A 316 1.10 16.45 31.20
C THR A 316 0.93 14.95 31.01
N SER A 317 -0.23 14.41 31.35
CA SER A 317 -0.64 13.04 31.03
C SER A 317 -1.93 13.05 30.25
N SER A 318 -1.97 12.38 29.11
CA SER A 318 -3.19 12.29 28.31
C SER A 318 -3.53 10.85 27.92
N GLU A 319 -4.80 10.53 28.04
CA GLU A 319 -5.37 9.26 27.60
C GLU A 319 -6.31 9.52 26.42
N ASN A 320 -6.01 8.87 25.27
CA ASN A 320 -6.86 8.89 24.10
C ASN A 320 -7.52 7.53 23.91
N LYS A 321 -8.83 7.52 23.65
CA LYS A 321 -9.62 6.30 23.41
C LYS A 321 -10.47 6.43 22.14
N PRO A 322 -9.85 6.62 20.97
CA PRO A 322 -10.62 6.74 19.74
C PRO A 322 -11.33 5.43 19.40
N GLU A 323 -12.60 5.54 19.04
CA GLU A 323 -13.41 4.49 18.45
C GLU A 323 -13.51 4.72 16.95
N MET A 324 -13.05 3.78 16.16
CA MET A 324 -13.00 3.89 14.70
C MET A 324 -13.92 2.85 14.07
N LYS A 325 -14.79 3.29 13.16
CA LYS A 325 -15.59 2.44 12.28
C LYS A 325 -15.20 2.74 10.84
N ASN A 326 -14.79 1.72 10.12
CA ASN A 326 -14.43 1.86 8.71
C ASN A 326 -15.24 0.92 7.83
N TYR A 327 -15.62 1.42 6.64
CA TYR A 327 -16.34 0.69 5.61
C TYR A 327 -15.63 0.95 4.29
N ASN A 328 -15.33 -0.11 3.57
CA ASN A 328 -14.72 0.00 2.25
C ASN A 328 -15.45 -0.88 1.24
N PHE A 329 -15.57 -0.37 0.04
CA PHE A 329 -16.14 -1.07 -1.10
C PHE A 329 -15.31 -0.75 -2.34
N ASN A 330 -14.94 -1.78 -3.10
CA ASN A 330 -14.22 -1.63 -4.36
C ASN A 330 -14.78 -2.66 -5.36
N THR A 331 -15.16 -2.20 -6.53
CA THR A 331 -15.60 -3.07 -7.62
C THR A 331 -15.03 -2.59 -8.93
N GLY A 332 -14.85 -3.50 -9.88
CA GLY A 332 -14.41 -3.13 -11.21
C GLY A 332 -14.46 -4.31 -12.15
N PHE A 333 -14.43 -3.98 -13.43
CA PHE A 333 -14.41 -4.97 -14.49
C PHE A 333 -13.33 -4.69 -15.53
N THR A 334 -12.95 -5.73 -16.24
CA THR A 334 -12.17 -5.66 -17.47
C THR A 334 -12.95 -6.42 -18.53
N TYR A 335 -13.16 -5.80 -19.68
CA TYR A 335 -13.81 -6.41 -20.85
C TYR A 335 -12.86 -6.42 -22.03
N SER A 336 -12.55 -7.60 -22.56
CA SER A 336 -11.77 -7.78 -23.78
C SER A 336 -12.66 -7.63 -25.00
N ILE A 337 -12.69 -6.42 -25.61
CA ILE A 337 -13.46 -6.16 -26.83
C ILE A 337 -12.96 -7.10 -27.93
N THR A 338 -11.63 -7.14 -28.10
CA THR A 338 -10.91 -8.08 -28.96
C THR A 338 -9.73 -8.69 -28.20
N ASP A 339 -8.97 -9.61 -28.79
CA ASP A 339 -7.75 -10.15 -28.19
C ASP A 339 -6.66 -9.07 -28.01
N LYS A 340 -6.79 -7.93 -28.69
CA LYS A 340 -5.84 -6.81 -28.68
C LYS A 340 -6.33 -5.60 -27.93
N THR A 341 -7.64 -5.46 -27.71
CA THR A 341 -8.23 -4.25 -27.10
C THR A 341 -9.05 -4.63 -25.89
N SER A 342 -8.74 -4.01 -24.75
CA SER A 342 -9.50 -4.16 -23.53
C SER A 342 -9.88 -2.82 -22.93
N VAL A 343 -11.05 -2.77 -22.31
CA VAL A 343 -11.49 -1.64 -21.48
C VAL A 343 -11.61 -2.10 -20.06
N ASN A 344 -11.31 -1.20 -19.12
CA ASN A 344 -11.47 -1.44 -17.70
C ASN A 344 -12.14 -0.23 -17.04
N ALA A 345 -12.95 -0.51 -16.03
CA ALA A 345 -13.44 0.53 -15.13
C ALA A 345 -13.49 -0.01 -13.70
N SER A 346 -13.29 0.88 -12.73
CA SER A 346 -13.42 0.57 -11.32
C SER A 346 -14.03 1.72 -10.54
N PHE A 347 -14.70 1.35 -9.45
CA PHE A 347 -15.29 2.25 -8.47
C PHE A 347 -14.82 1.84 -7.09
N SER A 348 -14.36 2.80 -6.31
CA SER A 348 -13.98 2.61 -4.92
C SER A 348 -14.69 3.62 -4.03
N ALA A 349 -15.19 3.18 -2.89
CA ALA A 349 -15.77 4.02 -1.86
C ALA A 349 -15.21 3.62 -0.49
N ASN A 350 -14.88 4.62 0.31
CA ASN A 350 -14.45 4.44 1.68
C ASN A 350 -15.18 5.43 2.59
N ARG A 351 -15.56 4.97 3.79
CA ARG A 351 -16.08 5.81 4.84
C ARG A 351 -15.44 5.40 6.16
N MET A 352 -14.85 6.36 6.85
CA MET A 352 -14.30 6.19 8.18
C MET A 352 -14.96 7.18 9.12
N LEU A 353 -15.43 6.67 10.25
CA LEU A 353 -15.95 7.45 11.35
C LEU A 353 -15.01 7.24 12.53
N MET A 354 -14.56 8.31 13.15
CA MET A 354 -13.75 8.27 14.35
C MET A 354 -14.40 9.13 15.43
N ASP A 355 -14.81 8.49 16.50
CA ASP A 355 -15.28 9.14 17.71
C ASP A 355 -14.08 9.21 18.66
N GLY A 356 -13.54 10.41 18.84
CA GLY A 356 -12.32 10.69 19.59
C GLY A 356 -12.63 11.19 20.98
N PHE A 357 -12.18 10.45 22.01
CA PHE A 357 -12.15 10.94 23.39
C PHE A 357 -10.71 11.15 23.80
N ASN A 358 -10.38 12.37 24.26
CA ASN A 358 -9.09 12.70 24.86
C ASN A 358 -9.30 13.37 26.22
N LEU A 359 -8.70 12.82 27.27
CA LEU A 359 -8.61 13.44 28.57
C LEU A 359 -7.13 13.71 28.89
N GLN A 360 -6.80 14.99 29.09
CA GLN A 360 -5.49 15.47 29.44
C GLN A 360 -5.51 16.05 30.87
N GLN A 361 -4.63 15.58 31.73
CA GLN A 361 -4.34 16.14 33.03
C GLN A 361 -3.00 16.87 32.97
N ASN A 362 -2.96 18.09 33.46
CA ASN A 362 -1.74 18.84 33.63
C ASN A 362 -1.49 19.04 35.15
N THR A 363 -0.26 18.84 35.55
CA THR A 363 0.21 19.12 36.93
C THR A 363 1.33 20.13 36.81
N SER A 364 1.08 21.38 37.22
CA SER A 364 2.04 22.47 37.24
C SER A 364 2.47 22.76 38.66
N SER A 365 3.75 23.06 38.87
CA SER A 365 4.27 23.51 40.15
C SER A 365 3.74 24.90 40.60
N LEU A 366 3.22 25.68 39.68
CA LEU A 366 2.64 27.01 39.93
C LEU A 366 1.12 27.00 40.03
N THR A 367 0.41 26.30 39.13
CA THR A 367 -1.06 26.35 39.02
C THR A 367 -1.76 25.12 39.58
N GLY A 368 -1.01 24.08 40.01
CA GLY A 368 -1.58 22.85 40.53
C GLY A 368 -2.12 21.94 39.40
N ILE A 369 -3.21 21.20 39.71
CA ILE A 369 -3.80 20.22 38.80
C ILE A 369 -4.92 20.84 37.99
N THR A 370 -4.85 20.73 36.70
CA THR A 370 -5.85 21.20 35.70
C THR A 370 -6.16 20.13 34.66
N TYR A 371 -7.28 20.29 33.96
CA TYR A 371 -7.77 19.28 33.02
C TYR A 371 -8.18 19.92 31.71
N ARG A 372 -8.01 19.15 30.63
CA ARG A 372 -8.61 19.42 29.33
C ARG A 372 -9.27 18.15 28.81
N LYS A 373 -10.54 18.24 28.45
CA LYS A 373 -11.30 17.17 27.82
C LYS A 373 -11.60 17.59 26.39
N ASN A 374 -11.40 16.70 25.45
CA ASN A 374 -11.80 16.88 24.06
C ASN A 374 -12.67 15.71 23.64
N ASP A 375 -13.90 15.97 23.20
CA ASP A 375 -14.82 15.05 22.60
C ASP A 375 -14.92 15.44 21.09
N GLY A 376 -14.41 14.61 20.20
CA GLY A 376 -14.32 14.89 18.78
C GLY A 376 -15.01 13.82 17.93
N LEU A 377 -15.60 14.25 16.81
CA LEU A 377 -16.14 13.38 15.78
C LEU A 377 -15.48 13.73 14.44
N ASP A 378 -14.81 12.77 13.84
CA ASP A 378 -14.23 12.87 12.51
C ASP A 378 -14.93 11.94 11.54
N GLU A 379 -15.40 12.46 10.42
CA GLU A 379 -15.95 11.69 9.32
C GLU A 379 -15.14 11.90 8.06
N ASN A 380 -14.52 10.83 7.57
CA ASN A 380 -13.79 10.83 6.30
C ASN A 380 -14.55 9.99 5.26
N LYS A 381 -14.84 10.58 4.11
CA LYS A 381 -15.49 9.93 2.96
C LYS A 381 -14.62 10.09 1.73
N SER A 382 -14.42 9.03 0.98
CA SER A 382 -13.77 9.12 -0.32
C SER A 382 -14.45 8.24 -1.35
N ILE A 383 -14.53 8.75 -2.57
CA ILE A 383 -14.93 8.00 -3.75
C ILE A 383 -13.86 8.16 -4.83
N GLN A 384 -13.63 7.11 -5.61
CA GLN A 384 -12.76 7.13 -6.76
C GLN A 384 -13.39 6.34 -7.89
N VAL A 385 -13.34 6.89 -9.09
CA VAL A 385 -13.75 6.25 -10.34
C VAL A 385 -12.57 6.24 -11.27
N ASP A 386 -12.22 5.06 -11.77
CA ASP A 386 -11.16 4.90 -12.76
C ASP A 386 -11.73 4.28 -14.02
N ALA A 387 -11.24 4.71 -15.17
CA ALA A 387 -11.52 4.10 -16.47
C ALA A 387 -10.27 4.05 -17.31
N GLY A 388 -10.19 3.07 -18.23
CA GLY A 388 -9.05 2.95 -19.12
C GLY A 388 -9.35 2.06 -20.34
N ILE A 389 -8.61 2.32 -21.39
CA ILE A 389 -8.56 1.50 -22.60
C ILE A 389 -7.11 1.16 -22.91
N GLU A 390 -6.84 -0.10 -23.16
CA GLU A 390 -5.54 -0.62 -23.61
C GLU A 390 -5.70 -1.23 -24.98
N HIS A 391 -4.82 -0.85 -25.93
CA HIS A 391 -4.74 -1.43 -27.26
C HIS A 391 -3.35 -1.99 -27.52
N LYS A 392 -3.25 -3.28 -27.84
CA LYS A 392 -2.01 -3.97 -28.25
C LYS A 392 -1.96 -4.07 -29.76
N PHE A 393 -1.03 -3.35 -30.37
CA PHE A 393 -0.83 -3.42 -31.83
C PHE A 393 -0.29 -4.79 -32.25
N ASN A 394 0.54 -5.42 -31.41
CA ASN A 394 1.09 -6.75 -31.62
C ASN A 394 1.30 -7.51 -30.30
N ASN A 395 1.79 -8.75 -30.39
CA ASN A 395 2.07 -9.59 -29.22
C ASN A 395 3.45 -9.32 -28.59
N LYS A 396 4.26 -8.45 -29.18
CA LYS A 396 5.64 -8.14 -28.73
C LYS A 396 5.71 -6.95 -27.75
N GLY A 397 4.56 -6.48 -27.24
CA GLY A 397 4.52 -5.38 -26.27
C GLY A 397 4.34 -3.98 -26.85
N HIS A 398 4.07 -3.85 -28.18
CA HIS A 398 3.66 -2.59 -28.78
C HIS A 398 2.24 -2.25 -28.36
N MET A 399 2.07 -1.19 -27.57
CA MET A 399 0.78 -0.89 -26.93
C MET A 399 0.59 0.62 -26.69
N LEU A 400 -0.69 0.99 -26.59
CA LEU A 400 -1.17 2.30 -26.18
C LEU A 400 -2.18 2.11 -25.05
N GLU A 401 -2.02 2.89 -23.97
CA GLU A 401 -2.96 2.93 -22.87
C GLU A 401 -3.41 4.36 -22.61
N LEU A 402 -4.73 4.59 -22.61
CA LEU A 402 -5.35 5.82 -22.14
C LEU A 402 -6.11 5.52 -20.87
N SER A 403 -5.90 6.31 -19.81
CA SER A 403 -6.60 6.13 -18.53
C SER A 403 -6.99 7.46 -17.91
N GLY A 404 -8.10 7.45 -17.16
CA GLY A 404 -8.59 8.58 -16.39
C GLY A 404 -8.98 8.15 -14.99
N SER A 405 -8.86 9.08 -14.04
CA SER A 405 -9.28 8.90 -12.66
C SER A 405 -9.96 10.17 -12.15
N PHE A 406 -11.09 10.01 -11.50
CA PHE A 406 -11.73 11.05 -10.71
C PHE A 406 -11.77 10.63 -9.25
N GLN A 407 -11.38 11.53 -8.37
CA GLN A 407 -11.36 11.30 -6.93
C GLN A 407 -12.04 12.47 -6.23
N ASN A 408 -12.88 12.16 -5.24
CA ASN A 408 -13.46 13.16 -4.35
C ASN A 408 -13.36 12.65 -2.91
N THR A 409 -12.79 13.48 -2.04
CA THR A 409 -12.67 13.15 -0.61
C THR A 409 -13.11 14.33 0.21
N SER A 410 -13.83 14.05 1.28
CA SER A 410 -14.18 15.01 2.32
C SER A 410 -13.79 14.47 3.68
N ASN A 411 -13.32 15.38 4.53
CA ASN A 411 -13.11 15.16 5.96
C ASN A 411 -13.82 16.25 6.71
N ASN A 412 -14.77 15.88 7.57
CA ASN A 412 -15.49 16.79 8.46
C ASN A 412 -15.09 16.41 9.88
N SER A 413 -14.57 17.38 10.63
CA SER A 413 -14.12 17.22 12.01
C SER A 413 -14.81 18.24 12.90
N GLU A 414 -15.39 17.78 13.98
CA GLU A 414 -15.98 18.63 15.03
C GLU A 414 -15.42 18.18 16.38
N SER A 415 -14.97 19.14 17.18
CA SER A 415 -14.42 18.88 18.51
C SER A 415 -14.98 19.86 19.54
N ASN A 416 -15.57 19.31 20.59
CA ASN A 416 -15.98 20.05 21.78
C ASN A 416 -14.90 19.93 22.85
N ILE A 417 -14.32 21.06 23.25
CA ILE A 417 -13.19 21.12 24.15
C ILE A 417 -13.60 21.82 25.43
N PHE A 418 -13.38 21.17 26.58
CA PHE A 418 -13.57 21.72 27.91
C PHE A 418 -12.21 21.87 28.57
N ASP A 419 -11.87 23.06 29.03
CA ASP A 419 -10.54 23.41 29.48
C ASP A 419 -10.59 24.29 30.74
N ASN A 420 -9.96 23.88 31.83
CA ASN A 420 -9.77 24.69 33.03
C ASN A 420 -8.28 24.97 33.31
N ARG A 421 -7.42 24.88 32.33
CA ARG A 421 -5.98 25.12 32.41
C ARG A 421 -5.68 26.62 32.44
N ASN A 422 -6.13 27.29 33.44
CA ASN A 422 -5.88 28.70 33.73
C ASN A 422 -5.68 28.91 35.23
N THR A 423 -5.15 30.04 35.59
CA THR A 423 -4.79 30.34 36.99
C THR A 423 -6.01 30.40 37.91
N SER A 424 -7.20 30.68 37.42
CA SER A 424 -8.45 30.72 38.18
C SER A 424 -9.19 29.38 38.21
N HIS A 425 -8.71 28.36 37.51
CA HIS A 425 -9.37 27.05 37.30
C HIS A 425 -10.80 27.16 36.74
N THR A 426 -11.10 28.27 36.09
CA THR A 426 -12.41 28.50 35.44
C THR A 426 -12.54 27.58 34.22
N LEU A 427 -13.69 26.88 34.11
CA LEU A 427 -13.95 25.98 32.99
C LEU A 427 -14.41 26.81 31.78
N TYR A 428 -13.64 26.73 30.69
CA TYR A 428 -13.99 27.30 29.40
C TYR A 428 -14.38 26.19 28.43
N GLN A 429 -15.29 26.48 27.52
CA GLN A 429 -15.70 25.60 26.44
C GLN A 429 -15.29 26.20 25.09
N TYR A 430 -14.73 25.36 24.23
CA TYR A 430 -14.38 25.73 22.86
C TYR A 430 -15.00 24.74 21.88
N LEU A 431 -15.35 25.24 20.70
CA LEU A 431 -15.81 24.45 19.55
C LEU A 431 -14.83 24.63 18.39
N ASN A 432 -14.27 23.53 17.90
CA ASN A 432 -13.42 23.51 16.72
C ASN A 432 -14.13 22.72 15.63
N VAL A 433 -14.35 23.36 14.47
CA VAL A 433 -14.94 22.74 13.28
C VAL A 433 -13.95 22.90 12.13
N ALA A 434 -13.61 21.80 11.48
CA ALA A 434 -12.72 21.79 10.34
C ALA A 434 -13.30 20.91 9.23
N ASP A 435 -13.55 21.52 8.07
CA ASP A 435 -14.03 20.85 6.88
C ASP A 435 -12.95 20.91 5.79
N PHE A 436 -12.59 19.74 5.28
CA PHE A 436 -11.67 19.61 4.18
C PHE A 436 -12.32 18.86 3.03
N SER A 437 -12.20 19.37 1.82
CA SER A 437 -12.66 18.72 0.60
C SER A 437 -11.57 18.76 -0.46
N ARG A 438 -11.33 17.64 -1.14
CA ARG A 438 -10.40 17.55 -2.28
C ARG A 438 -11.08 16.89 -3.46
N LYS A 439 -10.96 17.53 -4.62
CA LYS A 439 -11.34 16.97 -5.92
C LYS A 439 -10.10 16.83 -6.78
N THR A 440 -9.87 15.63 -7.32
CA THR A 440 -8.71 15.34 -8.17
C THR A 440 -9.18 14.72 -9.49
N TRP A 441 -8.66 15.23 -10.60
CA TRP A 441 -8.80 14.65 -11.93
C TRP A 441 -7.43 14.29 -12.47
N ILE A 442 -7.29 13.08 -12.99
CA ILE A 442 -6.05 12.59 -13.59
C ILE A 442 -6.37 12.03 -14.98
N GLY A 443 -5.66 12.51 -16.00
CA GLY A 443 -5.63 11.94 -17.32
C GLY A 443 -4.23 11.45 -17.66
N LYS A 444 -4.09 10.25 -18.23
CA LYS A 444 -2.78 9.66 -18.55
C LYS A 444 -2.84 8.94 -19.90
N LEU A 445 -1.80 9.15 -20.73
CA LEU A 445 -1.55 8.47 -21.98
C LEU A 445 -0.16 7.84 -21.91
N ASP A 446 -0.07 6.52 -22.10
CA ASP A 446 1.18 5.77 -22.17
C ASP A 446 1.31 5.06 -23.53
N TYR A 447 2.45 5.19 -24.15
CA TYR A 447 2.81 4.51 -25.41
C TYR A 447 4.09 3.70 -25.18
N GLU A 448 4.07 2.43 -25.59
CA GLU A 448 5.22 1.52 -25.51
C GLU A 448 5.51 0.95 -26.88
N LEU A 449 6.74 1.12 -27.37
CA LEU A 449 7.21 0.65 -28.66
C LEU A 449 8.45 -0.24 -28.49
N PRO A 450 8.32 -1.58 -28.58
CA PRO A 450 9.47 -2.46 -28.67
C PRO A 450 10.22 -2.25 -29.98
N ILE A 451 11.56 -2.22 -29.91
CA ILE A 451 12.48 -2.10 -31.06
C ILE A 451 13.36 -3.35 -31.06
N GLY A 452 13.08 -4.28 -31.98
CA GLY A 452 13.74 -5.58 -31.97
C GLY A 452 13.34 -6.40 -30.74
N GLU A 453 14.27 -7.22 -30.21
CA GLU A 453 14.01 -8.12 -29.08
C GLU A 453 14.41 -7.50 -27.72
N ASN A 454 15.42 -6.62 -27.74
CA ASN A 454 16.09 -6.18 -26.51
C ASN A 454 15.92 -4.68 -26.21
N SER A 455 15.19 -3.94 -27.04
CA SER A 455 15.05 -2.50 -26.87
C SER A 455 13.61 -2.06 -26.83
N LYS A 456 13.30 -1.01 -26.08
CA LYS A 456 11.97 -0.45 -25.94
C LYS A 456 12.03 1.07 -25.72
N ILE A 457 11.16 1.79 -26.44
CA ILE A 457 10.84 3.19 -26.14
C ILE A 457 9.50 3.23 -25.40
N GLU A 458 9.45 4.02 -24.36
CA GLU A 458 8.22 4.36 -23.64
C GLU A 458 8.11 5.88 -23.56
N ALA A 459 6.95 6.41 -23.90
CA ALA A 459 6.65 7.83 -23.84
C ALA A 459 5.22 8.05 -23.36
N GLY A 460 4.95 9.19 -22.75
CA GLY A 460 3.60 9.47 -22.28
C GLY A 460 3.40 10.91 -21.84
N ALA A 461 2.13 11.20 -21.62
CA ALA A 461 1.65 12.48 -21.10
C ALA A 461 0.73 12.24 -19.91
N ARG A 462 0.74 13.18 -18.96
CA ARG A 462 -0.14 13.15 -17.79
C ARG A 462 -0.59 14.55 -17.44
N TYR A 463 -1.86 14.69 -17.10
CA TYR A 463 -2.45 15.90 -16.55
C TYR A 463 -3.12 15.60 -15.22
N ASP A 464 -2.74 16.35 -14.18
CA ASP A 464 -3.35 16.28 -12.85
C ASP A 464 -3.95 17.65 -12.54
N TYR A 465 -5.18 17.63 -12.03
CA TYR A 465 -5.87 18.79 -11.47
C TYR A 465 -6.31 18.46 -10.05
N ASN A 466 -5.80 19.18 -9.07
CA ASN A 466 -6.15 19.05 -7.65
C ASN A 466 -6.75 20.36 -7.16
N ASN A 467 -7.94 20.30 -6.55
CA ASN A 467 -8.54 21.43 -5.86
C ASN A 467 -8.87 21.03 -4.42
N ASN A 468 -8.38 21.80 -3.46
CA ASN A 468 -8.57 21.56 -2.03
C ASN A 468 -9.29 22.76 -1.42
N ASP A 469 -10.46 22.53 -0.84
CA ASP A 469 -11.19 23.52 -0.03
C ASP A 469 -10.96 23.20 1.45
N ILE A 470 -10.56 24.18 2.24
CA ILE A 470 -10.23 24.04 3.66
C ILE A 470 -10.94 25.13 4.44
N ASN A 471 -11.90 24.73 5.27
CA ASN A 471 -12.65 25.66 6.12
C ASN A 471 -12.37 25.32 7.58
N ASN A 472 -11.95 26.29 8.36
CA ASN A 472 -11.71 26.13 9.79
C ASN A 472 -12.53 27.17 10.56
N SER A 473 -13.14 26.78 11.67
CA SER A 473 -13.79 27.67 12.62
C SER A 473 -13.42 27.25 14.04
N TYR A 474 -12.86 28.16 14.80
CA TYR A 474 -12.55 27.97 16.20
C TYR A 474 -13.26 29.05 17.03
N GLN A 475 -14.05 28.63 18.01
CA GLN A 475 -14.90 29.49 18.81
C GLN A 475 -14.75 29.12 20.30
N GLY A 476 -14.92 30.10 21.17
CA GLY A 476 -14.95 29.88 22.62
C GLY A 476 -16.19 30.49 23.23
N LEU A 477 -16.80 29.82 24.21
CA LEU A 477 -18.00 30.29 24.91
C LEU A 477 -17.62 31.33 25.97
N SER A 478 -18.20 32.52 25.89
CA SER A 478 -18.04 33.60 26.86
C SER A 478 -19.37 34.36 27.02
N GLY A 479 -19.80 34.58 28.28
CA GLY A 479 -21.06 35.28 28.55
C GLY A 479 -22.31 34.64 27.95
N GLY A 480 -22.30 33.31 27.68
CA GLY A 480 -23.41 32.57 27.05
C GLY A 480 -23.47 32.65 25.53
N SER A 481 -22.48 33.29 24.87
CA SER A 481 -22.34 33.34 23.40
C SER A 481 -20.98 32.87 22.95
N PHE A 482 -20.92 32.24 21.76
CA PHE A 482 -19.66 31.83 21.16
C PHE A 482 -18.95 33.05 20.51
N ILE A 483 -17.68 33.24 20.87
CA ILE A 483 -16.79 34.26 20.30
C ILE A 483 -15.82 33.53 19.36
N THR A 484 -15.70 34.07 18.13
CA THR A 484 -14.81 33.49 17.11
C THR A 484 -13.36 33.94 17.33
N PHE A 485 -12.42 33.08 17.15
CA PHE A 485 -10.98 33.33 17.05
C PHE A 485 -10.66 33.63 15.58
N ASP A 486 -10.58 34.93 15.26
CA ASP A 486 -10.45 35.39 13.88
C ASP A 486 -9.12 35.05 13.23
N ASP A 487 -8.06 34.85 14.03
CA ASP A 487 -6.71 34.46 13.59
C ASP A 487 -6.63 33.00 13.09
N VAL A 488 -7.54 32.15 13.54
CA VAL A 488 -7.58 30.69 13.17
C VAL A 488 -8.82 30.29 12.38
N THR A 489 -9.76 31.23 12.18
CA THR A 489 -11.01 31.03 11.45
C THR A 489 -10.88 31.54 10.04
N GLY A 490 -11.24 30.73 9.05
CA GLY A 490 -11.19 31.19 7.66
C GLY A 490 -11.55 30.08 6.65
N LYS A 491 -11.65 30.48 5.38
CA LYS A 491 -11.95 29.65 4.22
C LYS A 491 -10.81 29.78 3.23
N ASN A 492 -10.23 28.66 2.84
CA ASN A 492 -9.04 28.64 2.03
C ASN A 492 -9.22 27.69 0.86
N ASN A 493 -8.65 28.03 -0.29
CA ASN A 493 -8.61 27.19 -1.47
C ASN A 493 -7.17 27.02 -1.95
N TYR A 494 -6.83 25.82 -2.35
CA TYR A 494 -5.56 25.48 -2.97
C TYR A 494 -5.83 24.70 -4.24
N THR A 495 -5.42 25.26 -5.39
CA THR A 495 -5.52 24.61 -6.68
C THR A 495 -4.13 24.33 -7.23
N GLU A 496 -3.89 23.08 -7.66
CA GLU A 496 -2.65 22.65 -8.31
C GLU A 496 -2.97 21.99 -9.65
N GLN A 497 -2.26 22.39 -10.70
CA GLN A 497 -2.34 21.82 -12.02
C GLN A 497 -0.94 21.37 -12.44
N ILE A 498 -0.82 20.13 -12.90
CA ILE A 498 0.45 19.55 -13.35
C ILE A 498 0.25 18.98 -14.74
N LEU A 499 0.96 19.52 -15.73
CA LEU A 499 1.07 18.93 -17.04
C LEU A 499 2.47 18.34 -17.21
N ALA A 500 2.53 17.04 -17.46
CA ALA A 500 3.79 16.32 -17.51
C ALA A 500 3.93 15.51 -18.80
N PHE A 501 5.15 15.46 -19.32
CA PHE A 501 5.54 14.61 -20.43
C PHE A 501 6.77 13.80 -20.03
N TYR A 502 6.84 12.55 -20.46
CA TYR A 502 8.03 11.73 -20.25
C TYR A 502 8.37 10.94 -21.50
N ALA A 503 9.65 10.65 -21.65
CA ALA A 503 10.18 9.69 -22.59
C ALA A 503 11.31 8.91 -21.94
N GLN A 504 11.40 7.61 -22.23
CA GLN A 504 12.50 6.77 -21.80
C GLN A 504 12.82 5.71 -22.84
N PHE A 505 14.10 5.37 -22.92
CA PHE A 505 14.63 4.31 -23.76
C PHE A 505 15.31 3.27 -22.88
N LYS A 506 14.95 2.00 -23.07
CA LYS A 506 15.54 0.86 -22.40
C LYS A 506 16.10 -0.11 -23.43
N SER A 507 17.31 -0.62 -23.18
CA SER A 507 17.92 -1.63 -24.05
C SER A 507 18.90 -2.52 -23.29
N LYS A 508 19.24 -3.67 -23.89
CA LYS A 508 20.24 -4.61 -23.37
C LYS A 508 21.14 -5.08 -24.49
N ILE A 509 22.46 -4.94 -24.34
CA ILE A 509 23.47 -5.41 -25.28
C ILE A 509 24.34 -6.43 -24.56
N GLY A 510 24.15 -7.71 -24.89
CA GLY A 510 24.81 -8.81 -24.20
C GLY A 510 24.50 -8.79 -22.69
N LYS A 511 25.50 -8.60 -21.85
CA LYS A 511 25.38 -8.52 -20.39
C LYS A 511 25.10 -7.11 -19.85
N PHE A 512 25.15 -6.09 -20.69
CA PHE A 512 24.97 -4.70 -20.29
C PHE A 512 23.57 -4.21 -20.60
N GLY A 513 22.79 -3.89 -19.57
CA GLY A 513 21.48 -3.28 -19.67
C GLY A 513 21.54 -1.80 -19.33
N TYR A 514 20.78 -0.96 -20.02
CA TYR A 514 20.70 0.46 -19.74
C TYR A 514 19.31 1.02 -20.02
N GLN A 515 18.95 2.03 -19.24
CA GLN A 515 17.72 2.81 -19.41
C GLN A 515 18.01 4.28 -19.13
N PHE A 516 17.62 5.14 -20.05
CA PHE A 516 17.69 6.59 -19.92
C PHE A 516 16.27 7.15 -20.05
N GLY A 517 15.91 8.06 -19.17
CA GLY A 517 14.61 8.69 -19.21
C GLY A 517 14.68 10.14 -18.76
N VAL A 518 13.75 10.92 -19.24
CA VAL A 518 13.50 12.29 -18.80
C VAL A 518 12.01 12.53 -18.67
N ARG A 519 11.64 13.26 -17.64
CA ARG A 519 10.28 13.77 -17.43
C ARG A 519 10.34 15.27 -17.24
N ASN A 520 9.44 15.98 -17.88
CA ASN A 520 9.21 17.40 -17.67
C ASN A 520 7.87 17.60 -16.97
N GLU A 521 7.81 18.44 -15.96
CA GLU A 521 6.58 18.82 -15.27
C GLU A 521 6.42 20.33 -15.27
N ASN A 522 5.29 20.82 -15.85
CA ASN A 522 4.82 22.19 -15.75
C ASN A 522 3.75 22.25 -14.66
N ILE A 523 3.99 23.05 -13.64
CA ILE A 523 3.19 23.10 -12.42
C ILE A 523 2.68 24.52 -12.22
N ASN A 524 1.36 24.67 -12.04
CA ASN A 524 0.72 25.91 -11.62
C ASN A 524 0.03 25.68 -10.29
N ILE A 525 0.26 26.57 -9.33
CA ILE A 525 -0.34 26.53 -7.99
C ILE A 525 -1.00 27.89 -7.74
N ASP A 526 -2.28 27.87 -7.37
CA ASP A 526 -3.02 29.03 -6.93
C ASP A 526 -3.48 28.80 -5.49
N ILE A 527 -3.22 29.79 -4.63
CA ILE A 527 -3.53 29.78 -3.20
C ILE A 527 -4.45 30.98 -2.94
N GLU A 528 -5.59 30.70 -2.36
CA GLU A 528 -6.50 31.72 -1.82
C GLU A 528 -6.66 31.43 -0.33
N ALA A 529 -6.22 32.37 0.50
CA ALA A 529 -6.35 32.27 1.95
C ALA A 529 -7.22 33.45 2.40
N ASN A 530 -8.37 33.15 2.98
CA ASN A 530 -9.29 34.15 3.51
C ASN A 530 -9.46 33.92 5.02
N ASN A 531 -8.72 34.67 5.79
CA ASN A 531 -8.73 34.63 7.24
C ASN A 531 -9.53 35.79 7.76
N ASN A 532 -10.33 35.61 8.81
CA ASN A 532 -11.21 36.66 9.36
C ASN A 532 -10.45 37.91 9.85
N LEU A 533 -9.22 37.71 10.33
CA LEU A 533 -8.37 38.79 10.83
C LEU A 533 -7.70 39.58 9.70
N THR A 534 -7.14 38.88 8.69
CA THR A 534 -6.29 39.49 7.64
C THR A 534 -7.00 39.69 6.31
N GLY A 535 -8.22 39.14 6.15
CA GLY A 535 -8.95 39.14 4.90
C GLY A 535 -8.39 38.20 3.85
N LEU A 536 -8.74 38.45 2.58
CA LEU A 536 -8.35 37.62 1.43
C LEU A 536 -6.90 37.92 1.00
N SER A 537 -6.10 36.88 0.95
CA SER A 537 -4.75 36.88 0.38
C SER A 537 -4.69 35.87 -0.76
N THR A 538 -4.13 36.24 -1.90
CA THR A 538 -3.97 35.35 -3.06
C THR A 538 -2.50 35.26 -3.47
N LYS A 539 -2.04 34.06 -3.86
CA LYS A 539 -0.69 33.84 -4.37
C LYS A 539 -0.68 32.78 -5.44
N SER A 540 0.00 33.05 -6.56
CA SER A 540 0.21 32.10 -7.63
C SER A 540 1.69 31.75 -7.78
N LYS A 541 2.00 30.47 -8.06
CA LYS A 541 3.35 29.97 -8.31
C LYS A 541 3.38 29.11 -9.57
N LYS A 542 4.45 29.22 -10.34
CA LYS A 542 4.66 28.44 -11.57
C LYS A 542 6.07 27.89 -11.61
N TYR A 543 6.18 26.59 -11.93
CA TYR A 543 7.46 25.91 -12.07
C TYR A 543 7.48 25.11 -13.38
N ASN A 544 8.66 24.98 -13.97
CA ASN A 544 8.92 24.08 -15.11
C ASN A 544 10.21 23.33 -14.84
N GLU A 545 10.08 22.03 -14.47
CA GLU A 545 11.18 21.23 -13.96
C GLU A 545 11.42 19.97 -14.76
N PHE A 546 12.70 19.57 -14.86
CA PHE A 546 13.15 18.35 -15.52
C PHE A 546 13.64 17.32 -14.50
N PHE A 547 13.23 16.06 -14.71
CA PHE A 547 13.54 14.93 -13.86
C PHE A 547 14.19 13.82 -14.67
N PRO A 548 15.51 13.87 -14.87
CA PRO A 548 16.26 12.80 -15.54
C PRO A 548 16.35 11.56 -14.65
N SER A 549 16.43 10.40 -15.29
CA SER A 549 16.70 9.10 -14.65
C SER A 549 17.61 8.25 -15.53
N VAL A 550 18.54 7.55 -14.89
CA VAL A 550 19.52 6.66 -15.55
C VAL A 550 19.61 5.38 -14.74
N PHE A 551 19.47 4.23 -15.42
CA PHE A 551 19.66 2.92 -14.83
C PHE A 551 20.63 2.14 -15.71
N LEU A 552 21.68 1.65 -15.10
CA LEU A 552 22.70 0.83 -15.75
C LEU A 552 22.79 -0.50 -15.01
N SER A 553 22.92 -1.60 -15.72
CA SER A 553 23.08 -2.91 -15.14
C SER A 553 24.12 -3.74 -15.89
N TYR A 554 24.82 -4.60 -15.17
CA TYR A 554 25.78 -5.52 -15.76
C TYR A 554 25.61 -6.90 -15.13
N ASP A 555 25.21 -7.87 -15.95
CA ASP A 555 25.07 -9.27 -15.54
C ASP A 555 26.44 -9.93 -15.47
N ILE A 556 26.96 -10.16 -14.25
CA ILE A 556 28.22 -10.88 -14.03
C ILE A 556 28.01 -12.32 -14.45
N THR A 557 26.94 -12.92 -13.89
CA THR A 557 26.44 -14.25 -14.20
C THR A 557 24.92 -14.19 -14.33
N GLU A 558 24.27 -15.28 -14.72
CA GLU A 558 22.81 -15.42 -14.71
C GLU A 558 22.17 -15.20 -13.32
N LYS A 559 22.96 -15.29 -12.26
CA LYS A 559 22.52 -15.21 -10.86
C LYS A 559 23.00 -13.97 -10.12
N SER A 560 23.84 -13.15 -10.75
CA SER A 560 24.46 -11.97 -10.12
C SER A 560 24.57 -10.80 -11.08
N GLN A 561 24.17 -9.62 -10.63
CA GLN A 561 24.10 -8.41 -11.40
C GLN A 561 24.57 -7.21 -10.56
N PHE A 562 25.35 -6.32 -11.13
CA PHE A 562 25.54 -4.97 -10.62
C PHE A 562 24.55 -4.01 -11.24
N SER A 563 24.10 -3.00 -10.48
CA SER A 563 23.33 -1.88 -11.02
C SER A 563 23.80 -0.55 -10.45
N LEU A 564 23.75 0.48 -11.30
CA LEU A 564 24.02 1.88 -10.95
C LEU A 564 22.82 2.70 -11.42
N ASN A 565 22.17 3.39 -10.48
CA ASN A 565 20.94 4.12 -10.72
C ASN A 565 21.10 5.57 -10.28
N TYR A 566 20.52 6.47 -11.06
CA TYR A 566 20.41 7.88 -10.74
C TYR A 566 19.00 8.36 -11.04
N SER A 567 18.40 9.18 -10.16
CA SER A 567 17.21 9.97 -10.46
C SER A 567 17.19 11.29 -9.71
N ARG A 568 16.60 12.32 -10.34
CA ARG A 568 16.20 13.57 -9.68
C ARG A 568 14.71 13.49 -9.37
N ARG A 569 14.33 13.92 -8.17
CA ARG A 569 12.96 13.88 -7.64
C ARG A 569 12.59 15.21 -7.00
N ILE A 570 11.29 15.44 -6.77
CA ILE A 570 10.72 16.64 -6.13
C ILE A 570 9.91 16.27 -4.89
N LYS A 571 10.00 17.10 -3.85
CA LYS A 571 9.07 17.13 -2.70
C LYS A 571 8.36 18.48 -2.74
N ARG A 572 7.09 18.46 -3.09
CA ARG A 572 6.26 19.68 -3.10
C ARG A 572 5.81 19.99 -1.69
N PRO A 573 5.69 21.28 -1.32
CA PRO A 573 5.01 21.66 -0.09
C PRO A 573 3.57 21.14 -0.12
N LYS A 574 3.12 20.57 0.98
CA LYS A 574 1.72 20.15 1.12
C LYS A 574 0.81 21.38 1.23
N SER A 575 -0.47 21.25 0.87
CA SER A 575 -1.42 22.36 0.95
C SER A 575 -1.43 23.02 2.32
N TRP A 576 -1.35 22.25 3.41
CA TRP A 576 -1.33 22.78 4.76
C TRP A 576 0.01 23.45 5.16
N GLU A 577 1.13 23.12 4.50
CA GLU A 577 2.42 23.78 4.71
C GLU A 577 2.49 25.14 4.01
N ILE A 578 1.75 25.30 2.90
CA ILE A 578 1.87 26.50 2.06
C ILE A 578 0.75 27.52 2.28
N ILE A 579 -0.43 27.11 2.77
CA ILE A 579 -1.53 28.01 3.08
C ILE A 579 -1.22 28.80 4.37
N PRO A 580 -1.12 30.15 4.32
CA PRO A 580 -0.66 30.97 5.45
C PRO A 580 -1.79 31.22 6.47
N VAL A 581 -2.37 30.15 6.99
CA VAL A 581 -3.43 30.19 8.01
C VAL A 581 -2.98 29.48 9.26
N MET A 582 -3.23 30.11 10.40
CA MET A 582 -2.92 29.54 11.70
C MET A 582 -3.88 28.39 12.02
N ARG A 583 -3.34 27.33 12.61
CA ARG A 583 -4.09 26.15 13.09
C ARG A 583 -3.70 25.84 14.50
N ILE A 584 -4.67 25.42 15.30
CA ILE A 584 -4.45 24.92 16.65
C ILE A 584 -4.22 23.42 16.56
N SER A 585 -2.98 22.98 16.74
CA SER A 585 -2.62 21.56 16.72
C SER A 585 -2.63 20.91 18.12
N GLY A 586 -3.08 21.61 19.12
CA GLY A 586 -3.10 21.28 20.53
C GLY A 586 -2.45 22.41 21.31
N ASP A 587 -3.12 22.92 22.31
CA ASP A 587 -2.62 24.02 23.13
C ASP A 587 -1.43 23.58 24.01
N PRO A 588 -0.29 24.31 24.06
CA PRO A 588 -0.07 25.64 23.49
C PRO A 588 0.44 25.67 22.03
N ASN A 589 0.46 24.54 21.32
CA ASN A 589 1.10 24.45 20.01
C ASN A 589 0.17 24.94 18.89
N ARG A 590 0.67 25.85 18.04
CA ARG A 590 0.03 26.32 16.83
C ARG A 590 0.92 26.09 15.61
N PHE A 591 0.33 25.96 14.46
CA PHE A 591 1.02 25.84 13.19
C PHE A 591 0.49 26.90 12.22
N MET A 592 1.39 27.51 11.45
CA MET A 592 1.02 28.43 10.38
C MET A 592 1.81 28.09 9.12
N GLY A 593 1.11 27.89 8.00
CA GLY A 593 1.74 27.66 6.71
C GLY A 593 2.50 28.88 6.20
N ASN A 594 3.33 28.66 5.17
CA ASN A 594 4.15 29.69 4.54
C ASN A 594 3.98 29.65 3.02
N SER A 595 3.31 30.65 2.47
CA SER A 595 3.05 30.76 1.03
C SER A 595 4.32 31.02 0.20
N ASP A 596 5.47 31.31 0.83
CA ASP A 596 6.75 31.49 0.13
C ASP A 596 7.49 30.20 -0.14
N LEU A 597 7.07 29.08 0.45
CA LEU A 597 7.73 27.79 0.27
C LEU A 597 7.88 27.41 -1.19
N ASN A 598 9.09 26.97 -1.54
CA ASN A 598 9.42 26.34 -2.81
C ASN A 598 9.54 24.83 -2.66
N PRO A 599 9.45 24.07 -3.74
CA PRO A 599 9.73 22.64 -3.70
C PRO A 599 11.17 22.33 -3.31
N SER A 600 11.37 21.21 -2.61
CA SER A 600 12.71 20.63 -2.40
C SER A 600 13.03 19.65 -3.53
N PHE A 601 14.32 19.51 -3.88
CA PHE A 601 14.79 18.58 -4.89
C PHE A 601 15.74 17.55 -4.29
N VAL A 602 15.63 16.31 -4.73
CA VAL A 602 16.50 15.21 -4.27
C VAL A 602 17.17 14.58 -5.47
N ASN A 603 18.49 14.54 -5.45
CA ASN A 603 19.34 13.75 -6.35
C ASN A 603 19.73 12.47 -5.62
N SER A 604 19.38 11.32 -6.19
CA SER A 604 19.64 10.00 -5.61
C SER A 604 20.54 9.17 -6.51
N PHE A 605 21.65 8.67 -5.94
CA PHE A 605 22.60 7.75 -6.60
C PHE A 605 22.59 6.44 -5.83
N GLU A 606 22.50 5.32 -6.53
CA GLU A 606 22.49 3.99 -5.94
C GLU A 606 23.43 3.06 -6.71
N PHE A 607 24.27 2.34 -5.98
CA PHE A 607 25.07 1.23 -6.51
C PHE A 607 24.66 -0.05 -5.80
N SER A 608 24.11 -1.01 -6.53
CA SER A 608 23.56 -2.25 -5.96
C SER A 608 24.24 -3.47 -6.54
N TYR A 609 24.42 -4.48 -5.73
CA TYR A 609 24.72 -5.84 -6.15
C TYR A 609 23.51 -6.74 -5.86
N ASN A 610 23.00 -7.40 -6.87
CA ASN A 610 21.91 -8.38 -6.71
C ASN A 610 22.45 -9.78 -6.92
N TYR A 611 22.30 -10.65 -5.91
CA TYR A 611 22.59 -12.08 -6.01
C TYR A 611 21.30 -12.84 -5.73
N SER A 612 20.82 -13.57 -6.75
CA SER A 612 19.56 -14.34 -6.65
C SER A 612 19.81 -15.79 -7.04
N ARG A 613 19.50 -16.70 -6.13
CA ARG A 613 19.53 -18.14 -6.31
C ARG A 613 18.34 -18.77 -5.59
N ALA A 614 17.94 -19.99 -5.91
CA ALA A 614 16.75 -20.65 -5.36
C ALA A 614 16.54 -20.51 -3.83
N LYS A 615 17.62 -20.53 -3.05
CA LYS A 615 17.59 -20.41 -1.58
C LYS A 615 18.12 -19.08 -1.03
N TRP A 616 18.67 -18.20 -1.86
CA TRP A 616 19.39 -17.01 -1.46
C TRP A 616 19.00 -15.84 -2.36
N ASN A 617 18.55 -14.76 -1.78
CA ASN A 617 18.40 -13.50 -2.45
C ASN A 617 19.03 -12.42 -1.55
N ILE A 618 20.10 -11.78 -1.99
CA ILE A 618 20.86 -10.78 -1.23
C ILE A 618 21.10 -9.59 -2.12
N ASN A 619 20.70 -8.41 -1.66
CA ASN A 619 20.81 -7.16 -2.38
C ASN A 619 21.37 -6.06 -1.47
N PRO A 620 22.72 -5.93 -1.33
CA PRO A 620 23.34 -4.74 -0.77
C PRO A 620 23.28 -3.58 -1.77
N THR A 621 22.88 -2.42 -1.28
CA THR A 621 22.80 -1.17 -2.04
C THR A 621 23.52 -0.06 -1.28
N LEU A 622 24.59 0.48 -1.83
CA LEU A 622 25.19 1.73 -1.39
C LEU A 622 24.40 2.87 -2.02
N TYR A 623 24.07 3.90 -1.25
CA TYR A 623 23.34 5.03 -1.76
C TYR A 623 23.87 6.37 -1.23
N TYR A 624 23.69 7.39 -2.05
CA TYR A 624 23.89 8.79 -1.69
C TYR A 624 22.69 9.60 -2.18
N GLN A 625 22.15 10.42 -1.29
CA GLN A 625 21.03 11.32 -1.57
C GLN A 625 21.41 12.72 -1.12
N ARG A 626 21.20 13.70 -1.99
CA ARG A 626 21.36 15.12 -1.65
C ARG A 626 20.03 15.83 -1.88
N THR A 627 19.49 16.39 -0.81
CA THR A 627 18.31 17.27 -0.82
C THR A 627 18.77 18.71 -0.84
N THR A 628 18.17 19.52 -1.74
CA THR A 628 18.34 20.97 -1.77
C THR A 628 17.01 21.65 -1.48
N ASP A 629 17.05 22.87 -0.94
CA ASP A 629 15.87 23.64 -0.54
C ASP A 629 14.95 22.85 0.43
N ASP A 630 15.57 22.10 1.37
CA ASP A 630 14.80 21.26 2.28
C ASP A 630 13.85 22.08 3.16
N ILE A 631 12.62 21.55 3.25
CA ILE A 631 11.55 22.20 4.02
C ILE A 631 11.64 21.69 5.46
N SER A 632 12.00 22.60 6.35
CA SER A 632 12.10 22.37 7.80
C SER A 632 11.28 23.40 8.58
N SER A 633 10.73 23.02 9.72
CA SER A 633 9.94 23.91 10.56
C SER A 633 10.78 24.57 11.63
N ILE A 634 10.61 25.87 11.77
CA ILE A 634 11.10 26.66 12.89
C ILE A 634 9.98 26.82 13.90
N THR A 635 10.34 26.72 15.18
CA THR A 635 9.40 26.81 16.30
C THR A 635 9.82 27.95 17.21
N GLU A 636 8.91 28.90 17.41
CA GLU A 636 9.12 30.13 18.19
C GLU A 636 8.00 30.31 19.21
N GLU A 637 8.33 30.92 20.34
CA GLU A 637 7.36 31.31 21.36
C GLU A 637 6.75 32.66 21.00
N GLN A 638 5.44 32.77 21.07
CA GLN A 638 4.69 34.01 20.80
C GLN A 638 3.57 34.17 21.82
N THR A 639 3.02 35.42 21.93
CA THR A 639 1.97 35.75 22.86
C THR A 639 0.76 36.30 22.09
N TYR A 640 -0.46 35.94 22.49
CA TYR A 640 -1.70 36.53 21.99
C TYR A 640 -2.67 36.80 23.12
N THR A 641 -3.60 37.73 22.93
CA THR A 641 -4.69 37.96 23.87
C THR A 641 -5.83 36.99 23.54
N ASN A 642 -6.15 36.08 24.46
CA ASN A 642 -7.25 35.14 24.29
C ASN A 642 -8.59 35.93 24.35
N PRO A 643 -9.42 35.93 23.28
CA PRO A 643 -10.65 36.71 23.22
C PRO A 643 -11.72 36.22 24.19
N VAL A 644 -11.65 35.01 24.71
CA VAL A 644 -12.61 34.47 25.68
C VAL A 644 -12.26 34.84 27.12
N THR A 645 -10.95 34.79 27.46
CA THR A 645 -10.49 35.04 28.81
C THR A 645 -10.02 36.51 29.01
N GLY A 646 -9.71 37.22 27.94
CA GLY A 646 -9.09 38.55 27.95
C GLY A 646 -7.65 38.56 28.43
N GLN A 647 -7.03 37.40 28.67
CA GLN A 647 -5.66 37.27 29.20
C GLN A 647 -4.63 37.09 28.09
N ALA A 648 -3.44 37.63 28.28
CA ALA A 648 -2.29 37.31 27.45
C ALA A 648 -1.91 35.83 27.69
N THR A 649 -1.79 35.09 26.60
CA THR A 649 -1.49 33.65 26.61
C THR A 649 -0.31 33.38 25.69
N GLU A 650 0.69 32.69 26.20
CA GLU A 650 1.84 32.27 25.43
C GLU A 650 1.49 31.00 24.61
N TYR A 651 2.02 30.92 23.39
CA TYR A 651 1.88 29.77 22.53
C TYR A 651 3.16 29.51 21.72
N ILE A 652 3.32 28.28 21.29
CA ILE A 652 4.45 27.81 20.49
C ILE A 652 4.01 27.76 19.02
N LEU A 653 4.49 28.68 18.19
CA LEU A 653 4.22 28.73 16.76
C LEU A 653 5.27 27.95 15.97
N SER A 654 4.83 27.00 15.17
CA SER A 654 5.67 26.29 14.21
C SER A 654 5.35 26.74 12.78
N ARG A 655 6.37 27.12 12.00
CA ARG A 655 6.25 27.56 10.59
C ARG A 655 7.29 26.86 9.72
N PRO A 656 6.94 26.37 8.52
CA PRO A 656 7.89 25.76 7.59
C PRO A 656 8.61 26.81 6.73
N PHE A 657 9.88 26.53 6.44
CA PHE A 657 10.77 27.33 5.58
C PHE A 657 11.66 26.43 4.73
N ASN A 658 12.15 26.91 3.58
CA ASN A 658 13.24 26.29 2.85
C ASN A 658 14.55 26.76 3.48
N LEU A 659 15.20 25.92 4.28
CA LEU A 659 16.30 26.37 5.14
C LEU A 659 17.69 25.86 4.73
N GLY A 660 17.78 24.88 3.83
CA GLY A 660 19.12 24.40 3.52
C GLY A 660 19.19 23.10 2.74
N THR A 661 20.21 22.30 3.06
CA THR A 661 20.52 21.05 2.36
C THR A 661 20.62 19.88 3.34
N GLU A 662 20.29 18.67 2.88
CA GLU A 662 20.57 17.44 3.60
C GLU A 662 21.33 16.46 2.70
N ASP A 663 22.48 15.98 3.16
CA ASP A 663 23.24 14.88 2.58
C ASP A 663 22.99 13.60 3.39
N ARG A 664 22.63 12.51 2.71
CA ARG A 664 22.39 11.20 3.31
C ARG A 664 23.10 10.11 2.50
N TYR A 665 23.93 9.32 3.15
CA TYR A 665 24.64 8.21 2.52
C TYR A 665 24.69 6.99 3.43
N GLY A 666 24.56 5.81 2.82
CA GLY A 666 24.47 4.60 3.61
C GLY A 666 24.48 3.31 2.80
N LEU A 667 24.31 2.22 3.55
CA LEU A 667 24.17 0.85 3.07
C LEU A 667 22.78 0.32 3.42
N ASP A 668 22.04 -0.08 2.40
CA ASP A 668 20.76 -0.78 2.53
C ASP A 668 20.95 -2.24 2.11
N LEU A 669 20.93 -3.18 3.07
CA LEU A 669 21.06 -4.61 2.82
C LEU A 669 19.68 -5.27 2.92
N SER A 670 19.11 -5.69 1.79
CA SER A 670 17.91 -6.52 1.74
C SER A 670 18.29 -7.98 1.51
N TYR A 671 17.66 -8.90 2.24
CA TYR A 671 17.98 -10.33 2.13
C TYR A 671 16.76 -11.22 2.33
N SER A 672 16.80 -12.39 1.66
CA SER A 672 15.87 -13.51 1.88
C SER A 672 16.66 -14.81 1.69
N VAL A 673 16.73 -15.61 2.74
CA VAL A 673 17.54 -16.83 2.79
C VAL A 673 16.68 -17.98 3.29
N SER A 674 16.69 -19.12 2.58
CA SER A 674 15.99 -20.35 2.94
C SER A 674 17.01 -21.49 3.08
N PRO A 675 17.74 -21.59 4.21
CA PRO A 675 18.77 -22.62 4.38
C PRO A 675 18.19 -24.03 4.23
N THR A 676 16.99 -24.23 4.74
CA THR A 676 16.24 -25.49 4.68
C THR A 676 14.82 -25.26 4.16
N SER A 677 14.09 -26.31 3.84
CA SER A 677 12.69 -26.24 3.38
C SER A 677 11.70 -25.82 4.49
N TRP A 678 12.07 -25.95 5.74
CA TRP A 678 11.24 -25.62 6.90
C TRP A 678 11.59 -24.28 7.54
N PHE A 679 12.74 -23.66 7.22
CA PHE A 679 13.19 -22.41 7.79
C PHE A 679 13.57 -21.39 6.72
N ARG A 680 13.07 -20.17 6.89
CA ARG A 680 13.41 -19.01 6.08
C ARG A 680 13.63 -17.80 6.95
N VAL A 681 14.64 -17.00 6.62
CA VAL A 681 14.89 -15.70 7.21
C VAL A 681 14.95 -14.63 6.12
N TYR A 682 14.30 -13.50 6.35
CA TYR A 682 14.31 -12.38 5.42
C TYR A 682 14.17 -11.06 6.15
N GLY A 683 14.61 -10.00 5.53
CA GLY A 683 14.54 -8.69 6.14
C GLY A 683 15.39 -7.64 5.43
N ASN A 684 15.71 -6.60 6.18
CA ASN A 684 16.49 -5.47 5.71
C ASN A 684 17.27 -4.87 6.88
N VAL A 685 18.47 -4.38 6.58
CA VAL A 685 19.32 -3.58 7.47
C VAL A 685 19.73 -2.34 6.71
N ASN A 686 19.39 -1.16 7.22
CA ASN A 686 19.78 0.12 6.67
C ASN A 686 20.65 0.88 7.68
N LEU A 687 21.91 1.10 7.36
CA LEU A 687 22.85 1.90 8.11
C LEU A 687 23.18 3.15 7.30
N TYR A 688 22.97 4.33 7.86
CA TYR A 688 23.25 5.58 7.16
C TYR A 688 23.76 6.69 8.07
N ARG A 689 24.52 7.60 7.48
CA ARG A 689 24.86 8.90 8.06
C ARG A 689 24.05 9.97 7.34
N TYR A 690 23.60 10.96 8.09
CA TYR A 690 22.98 12.17 7.57
C TYR A 690 23.76 13.40 8.06
N LYS A 691 23.76 14.46 7.23
CA LYS A 691 24.23 15.78 7.57
C LYS A 691 23.25 16.79 6.98
N SER A 692 22.63 17.58 7.83
CA SER A 692 21.68 18.65 7.44
C SER A 692 22.29 19.98 7.85
N GLU A 693 22.36 20.93 6.91
CA GLU A 693 22.82 22.29 7.12
C GLU A 693 21.65 23.24 6.85
N MET A 694 21.29 24.03 7.84
CA MET A 694 20.17 24.98 7.80
C MET A 694 20.66 26.38 8.19
N THR A 695 20.20 27.41 7.46
CA THR A 695 20.51 28.80 7.82
C THR A 695 19.21 29.55 8.13
N TYR A 696 19.10 30.08 9.32
CA TYR A 696 17.98 30.89 9.79
C TYR A 696 18.47 32.08 10.62
N ASN A 697 18.00 33.28 10.34
CA ASN A 697 18.39 34.52 11.02
C ASN A 697 19.92 34.70 11.13
N ASN A 698 20.64 34.46 10.03
CA ASN A 698 22.12 34.53 9.93
C ASN A 698 22.90 33.51 10.81
N SER A 699 22.21 32.56 11.39
CA SER A 699 22.81 31.45 12.15
C SER A 699 22.74 30.18 11.32
N THR A 700 23.89 29.51 11.15
CA THR A 700 23.95 28.21 10.48
C THR A 700 23.94 27.10 11.53
N ILE A 701 22.97 26.19 11.40
CA ILE A 701 22.78 25.04 12.26
C ILE A 701 23.14 23.80 11.48
N VAL A 702 24.03 22.99 12.01
CA VAL A 702 24.45 21.71 11.41
C VAL A 702 24.01 20.58 12.33
N ASN A 703 23.17 19.68 11.77
CA ASN A 703 22.79 18.44 12.45
C ASN A 703 23.37 17.26 11.70
N GLU A 704 24.12 16.40 12.37
CA GLU A 704 24.65 15.19 11.77
C GLU A 704 24.57 14.01 12.72
N GLY A 705 24.51 12.81 12.17
CA GLY A 705 24.44 11.60 12.97
C GLY A 705 24.44 10.33 12.16
N ASN A 706 24.61 9.23 12.87
CA ASN A 706 24.47 7.88 12.30
C ASN A 706 23.15 7.29 12.75
N ASN A 707 22.50 6.51 11.88
CA ASN A 707 21.26 5.84 12.19
C ASN A 707 21.27 4.40 11.67
N LEU A 708 20.67 3.51 12.46
CA LEU A 708 20.48 2.10 12.11
C LEU A 708 18.99 1.77 12.13
N LYS A 709 18.46 1.24 11.03
CA LYS A 709 17.14 0.63 10.98
C LYS A 709 17.29 -0.83 10.56
N ALA A 710 16.72 -1.75 11.31
CA ALA A 710 16.85 -3.18 11.03
C ALA A 710 15.49 -3.88 11.19
N LYS A 711 15.18 -4.76 10.28
CA LYS A 711 14.01 -5.63 10.32
C LYS A 711 14.44 -7.06 10.00
N LEU A 712 14.07 -7.99 10.86
CA LEU A 712 14.37 -9.42 10.73
C LEU A 712 13.10 -10.23 10.89
N THR A 713 12.77 -11.05 9.91
CA THR A 713 11.66 -11.99 9.98
C THR A 713 12.18 -13.42 9.83
N SER A 714 11.85 -14.27 10.79
CA SER A 714 12.13 -15.70 10.79
C SER A 714 10.83 -16.48 10.65
N ALA A 715 10.70 -17.27 9.58
CA ALA A 715 9.51 -18.06 9.28
C ALA A 715 9.87 -19.56 9.36
N PHE A 716 9.06 -20.30 10.12
CA PHE A 716 9.23 -21.73 10.38
C PHE A 716 8.01 -22.50 9.88
N LYS A 717 8.22 -23.48 9.03
CA LYS A 717 7.19 -24.43 8.64
C LYS A 717 7.25 -25.61 9.60
N ILE A 718 6.42 -25.58 10.65
CA ILE A 718 6.39 -26.61 11.71
C ILE A 718 5.98 -27.96 11.14
N ASN A 719 4.97 -27.96 10.25
CA ASN A 719 4.52 -29.11 9.48
C ASN A 719 3.81 -28.65 8.19
N LYS A 720 3.19 -29.59 7.43
CA LYS A 720 2.53 -29.27 6.15
C LYS A 720 1.41 -28.21 6.25
N THR A 721 0.82 -28.04 7.42
CA THR A 721 -0.33 -27.14 7.63
C THR A 721 -0.07 -26.00 8.62
N THR A 722 0.98 -26.06 9.43
CA THR A 722 1.24 -25.12 10.53
C THR A 722 2.53 -24.34 10.29
N ASN A 723 2.45 -23.01 10.37
CA ASN A 723 3.58 -22.12 10.22
C ASN A 723 3.68 -21.19 11.43
N LEU A 724 4.90 -20.88 11.85
CA LEU A 724 5.26 -19.91 12.87
C LEU A 724 6.10 -18.80 12.26
N GLN A 725 5.87 -17.55 12.67
CA GLN A 725 6.66 -16.39 12.25
C GLN A 725 7.05 -15.56 13.47
N LEU A 726 8.32 -15.18 13.52
CA LEU A 726 8.87 -14.23 14.47
C LEU A 726 9.42 -13.04 13.70
N GLN A 727 9.08 -11.82 14.12
CA GLN A 727 9.58 -10.61 13.46
C GLN A 727 10.03 -9.60 14.49
N GLY A 728 11.30 -9.23 14.43
CA GLY A 728 11.88 -8.11 15.17
C GLY A 728 12.07 -6.89 14.29
N ASP A 729 11.79 -5.71 14.83
CA ASP A 729 12.17 -4.44 14.24
C ASP A 729 12.93 -3.58 15.25
N PHE A 730 13.97 -2.89 14.76
CA PHE A 730 14.77 -1.92 15.48
C PHE A 730 14.90 -0.64 14.66
N ARG A 731 14.72 0.50 15.32
CA ARG A 731 14.86 1.82 14.73
C ARG A 731 15.75 2.64 15.65
N GLY A 732 16.89 3.04 15.14
CA GLY A 732 17.81 3.92 15.81
C GLY A 732 17.20 5.29 16.05
N GLY A 733 17.64 5.94 17.09
CA GLY A 733 17.31 7.32 17.42
C GLY A 733 17.85 8.29 16.35
N HIS A 734 17.31 9.49 16.36
CA HIS A 734 17.68 10.56 15.43
C HIS A 734 17.62 11.89 16.15
N ARG A 735 18.52 12.80 15.81
CA ARG A 735 18.52 14.16 16.35
C ARG A 735 18.16 15.17 15.24
N ASP A 736 17.10 15.92 15.49
CA ASP A 736 16.67 17.08 14.71
C ASP A 736 16.87 18.33 15.56
N TYR A 737 17.62 19.32 15.07
CA TYR A 737 17.84 20.61 15.74
C TYR A 737 18.12 20.44 17.24
N ASN A 738 17.14 20.69 18.10
CA ASN A 738 17.24 20.57 19.54
C ASN A 738 16.49 19.36 20.14
N THR A 739 15.94 18.48 19.29
CA THR A 739 15.12 17.33 19.70
C THR A 739 15.81 16.03 19.35
N GLU A 740 16.05 15.19 20.35
CA GLU A 740 16.57 13.84 20.23
C GLU A 740 15.43 12.83 20.30
N LYS A 741 15.28 11.99 19.27
CA LYS A 741 14.40 10.82 19.28
C LYS A 741 15.18 9.61 19.75
N LYS A 742 14.64 8.87 20.72
CA LYS A 742 15.28 7.65 21.26
C LYS A 742 15.01 6.43 20.40
N ASN A 743 15.82 5.38 20.59
CA ASN A 743 15.64 4.10 19.91
C ASN A 743 14.26 3.47 20.18
N THR A 744 13.72 2.79 19.18
CA THR A 744 12.47 2.03 19.29
C THR A 744 12.70 0.61 18.78
N TYR A 745 12.11 -0.39 19.45
CA TYR A 745 12.17 -1.78 19.04
C TYR A 745 10.84 -2.48 19.32
N ALA A 746 10.52 -3.52 18.55
CA ALA A 746 9.34 -4.34 18.76
C ALA A 746 9.58 -5.79 18.29
N LEU A 747 8.85 -6.73 18.90
CA LEU A 747 8.78 -8.13 18.48
C LEU A 747 7.33 -8.51 18.21
N ASN A 748 7.07 -9.07 17.02
CA ASN A 748 5.78 -9.65 16.65
C ASN A 748 5.92 -11.17 16.52
N ILE A 749 4.88 -11.90 16.92
CA ILE A 749 4.80 -13.36 16.81
C ILE A 749 3.49 -13.73 16.12
N GLY A 750 3.52 -14.65 15.16
CA GLY A 750 2.34 -15.16 14.48
C GLY A 750 2.41 -16.66 14.25
N ILE A 751 1.31 -17.35 14.54
CA ILE A 751 1.12 -18.75 14.19
C ILE A 751 -0.11 -18.90 13.29
N SER A 752 -0.02 -19.75 12.28
CA SER A 752 -1.17 -20.05 11.41
C SER A 752 -1.27 -21.54 11.14
N LYS A 753 -2.52 -22.02 11.02
CA LYS A 753 -2.86 -23.39 10.68
C LYS A 753 -3.85 -23.40 9.53
N ASN A 754 -3.50 -24.09 8.46
CA ASN A 754 -4.41 -24.38 7.36
C ASN A 754 -5.30 -25.57 7.74
N ILE A 755 -6.58 -25.46 7.46
CA ILE A 755 -7.63 -26.44 7.72
C ILE A 755 -8.41 -26.70 6.43
N TRP A 756 -9.23 -27.77 6.42
CA TRP A 756 -10.12 -28.14 5.32
C TRP A 756 -9.39 -28.16 3.96
N ASN A 757 -8.34 -29.00 3.84
CA ASN A 757 -7.52 -29.12 2.63
C ASN A 757 -7.03 -27.76 2.08
N ASN A 758 -6.56 -26.86 2.98
CA ASN A 758 -6.06 -25.53 2.68
C ASN A 758 -7.13 -24.50 2.21
N THR A 759 -8.43 -24.82 2.25
CA THR A 759 -9.48 -23.84 1.98
C THR A 759 -9.74 -22.90 3.15
N GLY A 760 -9.54 -23.38 4.39
CA GLY A 760 -9.60 -22.56 5.60
C GLY A 760 -8.21 -22.27 6.18
N THR A 761 -8.07 -21.14 6.86
CA THR A 761 -6.87 -20.78 7.64
C THR A 761 -7.28 -20.10 8.93
N ILE A 762 -6.79 -20.60 10.07
CA ILE A 762 -6.88 -19.90 11.37
C ILE A 762 -5.49 -19.35 11.66
N SER A 763 -5.43 -18.10 12.14
CA SER A 763 -4.16 -17.47 12.54
C SER A 763 -4.34 -16.74 13.86
N PHE A 764 -3.33 -16.82 14.70
CA PHE A 764 -3.21 -16.04 15.92
C PHE A 764 -1.92 -15.24 15.88
N SER A 765 -1.97 -13.96 16.20
CA SER A 765 -0.78 -13.11 16.24
C SER A 765 -0.76 -12.20 17.47
N VAL A 766 0.44 -11.92 17.94
CA VAL A 766 0.74 -10.94 18.99
C VAL A 766 1.65 -9.89 18.37
N GLN A 767 1.15 -8.66 18.28
CA GLN A 767 1.93 -7.52 17.83
C GLN A 767 2.52 -6.80 19.04
N ASP A 768 3.79 -6.41 18.94
CA ASP A 768 4.55 -5.75 20.00
C ASP A 768 4.47 -6.51 21.33
N VAL A 769 5.00 -7.73 21.34
CA VAL A 769 4.98 -8.66 22.51
C VAL A 769 5.44 -7.98 23.80
N PHE A 770 6.44 -7.11 23.74
CA PHE A 770 7.02 -6.43 24.89
C PHE A 770 6.33 -5.10 25.23
N ASN A 771 5.32 -4.67 24.44
CA ASN A 771 4.67 -3.36 24.57
C ASN A 771 5.70 -2.19 24.55
N SER A 772 6.70 -2.31 23.70
CA SER A 772 7.90 -1.48 23.66
C SER A 772 7.90 -0.42 22.56
N ARG A 773 6.91 -0.45 21.66
CA ARG A 773 6.76 0.49 20.55
C ARG A 773 6.27 1.85 21.06
N LYS A 774 7.15 2.56 21.75
CA LYS A 774 6.90 3.89 22.30
C LYS A 774 7.82 4.91 21.65
N ARG A 775 7.27 6.07 21.29
CA ARG A 775 8.05 7.22 20.83
C ARG A 775 8.50 8.00 22.08
N ARG A 776 9.81 8.14 22.23
CA ARG A 776 10.42 8.95 23.26
C ARG A 776 11.25 10.04 22.62
N THR A 777 10.99 11.28 23.02
CA THR A 777 11.75 12.44 22.54
C THR A 777 12.22 13.25 23.72
N TYR A 778 13.44 13.81 23.59
CA TYR A 778 14.00 14.78 24.50
C TYR A 778 14.32 16.04 23.71
N THR A 779 13.73 17.16 24.10
CA THR A 779 13.97 18.48 23.52
C THR A 779 14.71 19.34 24.54
N ASP A 780 15.77 20.01 24.13
CA ASP A 780 16.52 20.97 24.92
C ASP A 780 16.64 22.29 24.15
N SER A 781 15.95 23.33 24.62
CA SER A 781 15.97 24.67 24.07
C SER A 781 16.55 25.67 25.10
N ASP A 782 16.76 26.89 24.71
CA ASP A 782 17.25 27.94 25.60
C ASP A 782 16.26 28.22 26.72
N THR A 783 14.95 28.06 26.48
CA THR A 783 13.88 28.43 27.42
C THR A 783 13.29 27.25 28.20
N PHE A 784 13.38 26.01 27.67
CA PHE A 784 12.82 24.84 28.36
C PHE A 784 13.55 23.54 28.00
N THR A 785 13.36 22.52 28.84
CA THR A 785 13.60 21.11 28.48
C THR A 785 12.30 20.37 28.49
N ARG A 786 12.14 19.38 27.57
CA ARG A 786 10.94 18.55 27.49
C ARG A 786 11.33 17.09 27.28
N TYR A 787 10.80 16.20 28.10
CA TYR A 787 10.74 14.77 27.83
C TYR A 787 9.30 14.40 27.44
N ASN A 788 9.13 13.69 26.32
CA ASN A 788 7.81 13.24 25.86
C ASN A 788 7.85 11.75 25.53
N GLU A 789 6.90 10.98 26.07
CA GLU A 789 6.67 9.57 25.75
C GLU A 789 5.25 9.40 25.19
N MET A 790 5.13 8.80 24.01
CA MET A 790 3.85 8.54 23.34
C MET A 790 3.77 7.08 22.90
N GLN A 791 2.64 6.42 23.21
CA GLN A 791 2.29 5.10 22.70
C GLN A 791 0.96 5.14 21.96
N MET A 792 1.01 5.17 20.63
CA MET A 792 -0.20 5.19 19.78
C MET A 792 -0.81 3.80 19.55
N MET A 793 0.00 2.75 19.63
CA MET A 793 -0.44 1.37 19.37
C MET A 793 0.14 0.45 20.45
N PRO A 794 -0.64 0.16 21.49
CA PRO A 794 -0.24 -0.81 22.50
C PRO A 794 -0.24 -2.23 21.91
N ARG A 795 0.32 -3.18 22.67
CA ARG A 795 0.32 -4.61 22.34
C ARG A 795 -1.07 -5.09 21.95
N GLN A 796 -1.15 -5.78 20.80
CA GLN A 796 -2.41 -6.30 20.24
C GLN A 796 -2.34 -7.81 20.07
N PHE A 797 -3.41 -8.51 20.47
CA PHE A 797 -3.65 -9.91 20.18
C PHE A 797 -4.73 -10.02 19.14
N LEU A 798 -4.48 -10.75 18.04
CA LEU A 798 -5.41 -10.90 16.92
C LEU A 798 -5.65 -12.38 16.64
N LEU A 799 -6.91 -12.78 16.62
CA LEU A 799 -7.38 -14.06 16.09
C LEU A 799 -8.06 -13.80 14.75
N SER A 800 -7.65 -14.49 13.69
CA SER A 800 -8.24 -14.35 12.37
C SER A 800 -8.59 -15.69 11.75
N PHE A 801 -9.67 -15.67 10.98
CA PHE A 801 -10.18 -16.80 10.20
C PHE A 801 -10.35 -16.37 8.76
N SER A 802 -9.88 -17.18 7.81
CA SER A 802 -10.04 -16.97 6.37
C SER A 802 -10.59 -18.23 5.74
N TYR A 803 -11.65 -18.10 4.96
CA TYR A 803 -12.22 -19.17 4.14
C TYR A 803 -12.14 -18.80 2.67
N ARG A 804 -11.59 -19.69 1.85
CA ARG A 804 -11.43 -19.53 0.40
C ARG A 804 -12.28 -20.58 -0.31
N PHE A 805 -13.07 -20.13 -1.25
CA PHE A 805 -13.90 -20.99 -2.08
C PHE A 805 -13.59 -20.74 -3.56
N LYS A 806 -13.71 -21.81 -4.34
CA LYS A 806 -13.58 -21.80 -5.79
C LYS A 806 -14.75 -22.59 -6.35
N SER A 807 -15.40 -22.04 -7.35
CA SER A 807 -16.40 -22.73 -8.15
C SER A 807 -15.86 -22.78 -9.58
N GLY A 808 -15.42 -23.93 -10.02
CA GLY A 808 -14.78 -24.16 -11.32
C GLY A 808 -13.36 -24.72 -11.18
N ASN A 809 -12.97 -25.63 -12.05
CA ASN A 809 -11.61 -26.14 -12.13
C ASN A 809 -10.67 -25.08 -12.69
N VAL A 810 -9.44 -25.07 -12.19
CA VAL A 810 -8.41 -24.11 -12.55
C VAL A 810 -7.96 -24.38 -13.98
N THR A 811 -8.56 -23.73 -14.96
CA THR A 811 -7.84 -23.39 -16.17
C THR A 811 -7.41 -21.94 -15.99
N GLU A 812 -6.11 -21.71 -15.79
CA GLU A 812 -5.59 -20.36 -15.71
C GLU A 812 -5.93 -19.63 -17.01
N SER A 813 -6.84 -18.64 -16.92
CA SER A 813 -7.05 -17.72 -18.00
C SER A 813 -5.71 -17.03 -18.29
N LYS A 814 -5.20 -17.22 -19.50
CA LYS A 814 -4.07 -16.46 -20.04
C LYS A 814 -4.48 -15.01 -20.28
N THR A 815 -4.83 -14.28 -19.22
CA THR A 815 -4.68 -12.83 -19.25
C THR A 815 -3.17 -12.63 -19.26
N LYS A 816 -2.60 -12.50 -20.44
CA LYS A 816 -1.19 -12.17 -20.64
C LYS A 816 -0.91 -10.95 -19.78
N ARG A 817 -0.28 -11.15 -18.62
CA ARG A 817 0.50 -10.08 -18.00
C ARG A 817 1.40 -9.57 -19.12
N LYS A 818 1.56 -8.24 -19.23
CA LYS A 818 2.62 -7.67 -20.05
C LYS A 818 3.84 -8.56 -19.91
N PRO A 819 4.46 -9.02 -20.98
CA PRO A 819 5.84 -9.41 -20.89
C PRO A 819 6.59 -8.12 -20.58
N GLU A 820 6.75 -7.78 -19.29
CA GLU A 820 7.93 -7.06 -18.88
C GLU A 820 9.06 -7.88 -19.48
N MET A 821 10.03 -7.28 -20.16
CA MET A 821 11.21 -7.97 -20.66
C MET A 821 11.68 -8.90 -19.56
N GLN A 822 11.32 -10.18 -19.64
CA GLN A 822 11.86 -11.21 -18.79
C GLN A 822 13.31 -11.33 -19.24
N ASP A 823 14.22 -10.99 -18.33
CA ASP A 823 15.54 -11.57 -18.43
C ASP A 823 15.33 -13.08 -18.56
N GLN A 824 15.87 -13.70 -19.61
CA GLN A 824 15.76 -15.11 -19.96
C GLN A 824 16.29 -16.07 -18.90
N ASN A 825 16.48 -15.62 -17.67
CA ASN A 825 17.12 -16.35 -16.58
C ASN A 825 16.15 -17.02 -15.61
N ASN A 826 14.87 -17.18 -15.94
CA ASN A 826 13.87 -17.76 -15.03
C ASN A 826 13.54 -19.24 -15.28
N ASP A 827 14.12 -19.88 -16.30
CA ASP A 827 13.74 -21.26 -16.66
C ASP A 827 14.37 -22.36 -15.79
N ASP A 828 15.43 -22.06 -15.05
CA ASP A 828 16.13 -23.08 -14.22
C ASP A 828 15.57 -23.26 -12.80
N MET A 829 14.47 -22.64 -12.42
CA MET A 829 13.91 -22.79 -11.06
C MET A 829 12.92 -23.95 -10.90
N ASN A 830 12.66 -24.74 -11.92
CA ASN A 830 11.66 -25.83 -11.85
C ASN A 830 12.21 -27.22 -11.53
N GLU A 831 13.53 -27.43 -11.46
CA GLU A 831 14.08 -28.78 -11.26
C GLU A 831 14.63 -29.14 -9.87
N ALA A 832 14.40 -28.37 -8.84
CA ALA A 832 14.89 -28.71 -7.49
C ALA A 832 13.80 -28.82 -6.44
N GLY A 833 12.85 -29.71 -6.62
CA GLY A 833 11.80 -29.84 -5.61
C GLY A 833 11.11 -31.17 -5.47
N TYR A 834 11.80 -32.30 -5.59
CA TYR A 834 11.38 -33.61 -4.96
C TYR A 834 12.55 -34.57 -4.93
N ASN A 835 13.15 -34.74 -3.76
CA ASN A 835 13.59 -35.98 -3.16
C ASN A 835 13.65 -35.78 -1.66
#